data_61aee2f052f6c5a5f587146268180ea9
#
_entry.id   61aee2f052f6c5a5f587146268180ea9
#
_cell.length_a   1.000
_cell.length_b   1.000
_cell.length_c   1.000
_cell.angle_alpha   90.00
_cell.angle_beta   90.00
_cell.angle_gamma   90.00
#
_symmetry.space_group_name_H-M   'P 1'
#
loop_
_entity.id
_entity.type
_entity.pdbx_description
1 polymer ?
#
loop_
_entity_poly.entity_id
_entity_poly.type
_entity_poly.pdbx_seq_one_letter_code
_entity_poly.pdbx_strand_id
1 'polypeptide(L)'
;MVHNKRKIIAIVTSVFMALTVWMIPTGFAAADDITEIAWKDGITGGAIYFDPSTKTITKCDSSVTGAVIPADINGVPVTAIGDSAFRKCDALTSVTIPDSVTTIDKDAFYYCKCLNSVKIGNSVETIGNNAFRECKALTSVAFPASVKSIGSMAFYSCTKLESVEISRGVASIDYGAFGCCNSLKKITVDPNNDSYFSIEDVLYKNDKIKGQTILVQYPIGNNRQSLTIPDGVTDIGEIAFYICSDNLSSVTMPDSIKTIGDKAFYSCDGLTDIRIPKGTETVGEEAFADCGALKSVKLPDSVTSIGDGAFNSCKSLASITVDENNKSFLSKDGVLYDKKQESLVLFPAAIDIESYTIPNGVKTIGNYAFASCKLLTGVTIPDSVTYIGEHAFWGCKSLTSITIPKSVTSIEKYAFTSCTALTSITIPESVTSIGYNALDNCKSLTSITVDENNKYYSSKDGVLFNKDRTVLILYPRSNNRKSYIIPDSVTTIEDGAFESCEFLTGILIPDSVTSIEPNSFPWIETLTLFANKGSYAEHNLAKWFPFKTIITAAPSKVSTNLYKNHDTLRVSWSKVAGADGYYVCYKKSTWKSYQKLGTTTALSYSKAKLTDGAQYKFAVYPYMNIGDQKYMTKNSKSSDYVYTLKKLNKPGVKKSSRSFVRVSWNNIPGESGYQIARSKSSTKNFKIVKRVSKNYKSTKIKTPRYKKYYYKVRAYKTVNGKRIYGPWSSGKSYRLI
;
A
#
# COMPACT_ATOMS: atom_id res chain seq x y z
N MET A 1 38.04 14.57 16.98
CA MET A 1 38.01 13.75 18.22
C MET A 1 36.88 14.23 19.08
N VAL A 2 36.15 13.34 19.56
CA VAL A 2 35.01 13.27 20.50
C VAL A 2 33.70 12.88 19.82
N HIS A 3 33.50 11.58 19.82
CA HIS A 3 32.22 10.89 19.61
C HIS A 3 31.25 11.23 20.75
N ASN A 4 30.03 11.57 20.43
CA ASN A 4 28.94 11.44 21.36
C ASN A 4 27.77 10.69 20.70
N LYS A 5 27.55 9.50 21.18
CA LYS A 5 26.39 8.64 20.85
C LYS A 5 25.13 9.27 21.47
N ARG A 6 24.22 9.75 20.68
CA ARG A 6 22.84 9.94 21.12
C ARG A 6 21.98 8.78 20.60
N LYS A 7 21.46 8.01 21.54
CA LYS A 7 20.42 7.02 21.27
C LYS A 7 19.15 7.79 20.91
N ILE A 8 18.71 7.63 19.68
CA ILE A 8 17.39 8.08 19.22
C ILE A 8 16.39 7.02 19.65
N ILE A 9 15.50 7.37 20.56
CA ILE A 9 14.29 6.59 20.85
C ILE A 9 13.22 7.14 19.91
N ALA A 10 12.97 6.43 18.83
CA ALA A 10 11.83 6.71 17.97
C ALA A 10 10.57 6.12 18.63
N ILE A 11 9.68 6.98 19.08
CA ILE A 11 8.33 6.56 19.48
C ILE A 11 7.48 6.57 18.21
N VAL A 12 7.24 5.39 17.66
CA VAL A 12 6.31 5.17 16.55
C VAL A 12 4.94 4.92 17.16
N THR A 13 4.02 5.88 16.99
CA THR A 13 2.60 5.65 17.17
C THR A 13 2.03 5.06 15.89
N SER A 14 2.12 3.76 15.72
CA SER A 14 1.35 3.01 14.74
C SER A 14 0.64 1.85 15.42
N VAL A 15 -0.65 1.76 15.16
CA VAL A 15 -1.51 0.66 15.57
C VAL A 15 -1.04 -0.58 14.83
N PHE A 16 -0.28 -1.44 15.50
CA PHE A 16 0.07 -2.76 14.98
C PHE A 16 -0.79 -3.83 15.64
N MET A 17 -1.71 -4.42 14.84
CA MET A 17 -2.13 -5.80 15.07
C MET A 17 -1.02 -6.71 14.52
N ALA A 18 -0.14 -7.18 15.39
CA ALA A 18 0.79 -8.24 15.04
C ALA A 18 0.17 -9.60 15.41
N LEU A 19 -0.20 -10.37 14.41
CA LEU A 19 -0.40 -11.82 14.55
C LEU A 19 0.97 -12.48 14.51
N THR A 20 1.52 -12.83 15.66
CA THR A 20 2.68 -13.70 15.77
C THR A 20 2.25 -15.16 15.59
N VAL A 21 2.71 -15.75 14.50
CA VAL A 21 2.68 -17.20 14.29
C VAL A 21 3.69 -17.85 15.24
N TRP A 22 3.23 -18.75 16.08
CA TRP A 22 4.08 -19.58 16.94
C TRP A 22 4.79 -20.64 16.10
N MET A 23 6.13 -20.56 16.05
CA MET A 23 6.96 -21.72 15.80
C MET A 23 7.28 -22.37 17.15
N ILE A 24 6.92 -23.63 17.29
CA ILE A 24 7.24 -24.46 18.46
C ILE A 24 8.67 -24.99 18.28
N PRO A 25 9.61 -24.72 19.19
CA PRO A 25 10.80 -25.54 19.33
C PRO A 25 10.45 -26.70 20.29
N THR A 26 10.61 -27.91 19.82
CA THR A 26 10.58 -29.11 20.65
C THR A 26 11.80 -29.17 21.56
N GLY A 27 11.54 -29.24 22.85
CA GLY A 27 12.44 -29.81 23.85
C GLY A 27 13.21 -28.81 24.71
N PHE A 28 12.62 -28.44 25.85
CA PHE A 28 13.36 -28.23 27.09
C PHE A 28 12.46 -28.64 28.28
N ALA A 29 13.11 -29.12 29.34
CA ALA A 29 12.54 -29.73 30.53
C ALA A 29 11.56 -28.80 31.27
N ALA A 30 10.63 -29.44 31.99
CA ALA A 30 9.62 -28.87 32.86
C ALA A 30 10.21 -27.76 33.76
N ALA A 31 9.73 -26.52 33.52
CA ALA A 31 9.63 -25.50 34.55
C ALA A 31 8.24 -25.68 35.17
N ASP A 32 8.17 -25.66 36.48
CA ASP A 32 6.96 -25.85 37.28
C ASP A 32 5.77 -25.09 36.68
N ASP A 33 4.65 -25.80 36.46
CA ASP A 33 3.36 -25.24 36.16
C ASP A 33 2.94 -24.25 37.24
N ILE A 34 3.14 -22.96 37.00
CA ILE A 34 2.57 -21.89 37.83
C ILE A 34 1.07 -21.93 37.49
N THR A 35 0.29 -22.64 38.29
CA THR A 35 -1.15 -22.73 38.14
C THR A 35 -1.79 -21.44 38.64
N GLU A 36 -2.17 -20.55 37.70
CA GLU A 36 -2.99 -19.40 38.03
C GLU A 36 -4.28 -19.85 38.74
N ILE A 37 -4.63 -19.19 39.81
CA ILE A 37 -5.85 -19.45 40.57
C ILE A 37 -6.98 -18.59 39.98
N ALA A 38 -7.98 -19.25 39.41
CA ALA A 38 -9.22 -18.56 39.00
C ALA A 38 -10.06 -18.23 40.22
N TRP A 39 -10.41 -16.97 40.42
CA TRP A 39 -11.15 -16.45 41.56
C TRP A 39 -12.46 -15.79 41.11
N LYS A 40 -13.58 -16.09 41.82
CA LYS A 40 -14.92 -15.60 41.48
C LYS A 40 -15.64 -14.86 42.60
N ASP A 41 -15.21 -15.03 43.82
CA ASP A 41 -15.86 -14.35 44.95
C ASP A 41 -15.62 -12.84 44.88
N GLY A 42 -16.68 -12.05 45.00
CA GLY A 42 -16.64 -10.61 44.77
C GLY A 42 -16.51 -10.19 43.27
N ILE A 43 -16.51 -11.13 42.32
CA ILE A 43 -16.40 -10.88 40.90
C ILE A 43 -17.73 -11.20 40.20
N THR A 44 -18.26 -10.23 39.46
CA THR A 44 -19.54 -10.38 38.76
C THR A 44 -19.32 -10.63 37.27
N GLY A 45 -19.95 -11.68 36.75
CA GLY A 45 -19.97 -11.95 35.30
C GLY A 45 -18.81 -12.79 34.78
N GLY A 46 -17.84 -13.19 35.63
CA GLY A 46 -16.69 -14.00 35.20
C GLY A 46 -15.74 -14.31 36.35
N ALA A 47 -14.48 -14.46 36.06
CA ALA A 47 -13.40 -14.70 37.01
C ALA A 47 -12.22 -13.74 36.78
N ILE A 48 -11.42 -13.55 37.82
CA ILE A 48 -10.06 -13.00 37.75
C ILE A 48 -9.06 -14.12 38.00
N TYR A 49 -7.84 -13.94 37.54
CA TYR A 49 -6.79 -14.94 37.66
C TYR A 49 -5.63 -14.36 38.48
N PHE A 50 -5.17 -15.14 39.47
CA PHE A 50 -4.17 -14.76 40.44
C PHE A 50 -2.98 -15.69 40.37
N ASP A 51 -1.79 -15.12 40.30
CA ASP A 51 -0.52 -15.84 40.43
C ASP A 51 0.00 -15.69 41.86
N PRO A 52 -0.05 -16.77 42.66
CA PRO A 52 0.42 -16.73 44.07
C PRO A 52 1.91 -16.54 44.20
N SER A 53 2.71 -16.86 43.19
CA SER A 53 4.18 -16.70 43.22
C SER A 53 4.59 -15.24 43.14
N THR A 54 3.92 -14.47 42.27
CA THR A 54 4.16 -13.03 42.11
C THR A 54 3.18 -12.18 42.92
N LYS A 55 2.17 -12.80 43.55
CA LYS A 55 1.11 -12.14 44.33
C LYS A 55 0.30 -11.13 43.49
N THR A 56 0.09 -11.44 42.19
CA THR A 56 -0.39 -10.51 41.19
C THR A 56 -1.69 -11.03 40.56
N ILE A 57 -2.68 -10.15 40.35
CA ILE A 57 -3.79 -10.42 39.44
C ILE A 57 -3.27 -10.27 38.01
N THR A 58 -3.28 -11.36 37.22
CA THR A 58 -2.62 -11.44 35.91
C THR A 58 -3.62 -11.25 34.77
N LYS A 59 -4.89 -11.59 34.98
CA LYS A 59 -5.92 -11.59 33.91
C LYS A 59 -7.33 -11.52 34.48
N CYS A 60 -8.29 -11.05 33.67
CA CYS A 60 -9.73 -11.20 33.91
C CYS A 60 -10.44 -11.77 32.69
N ASP A 61 -11.63 -12.37 32.89
CA ASP A 61 -12.54 -12.72 31.80
C ASP A 61 -13.16 -11.46 31.22
N SER A 62 -13.33 -11.41 29.91
CA SER A 62 -13.91 -10.24 29.21
C SER A 62 -15.39 -9.99 29.58
N SER A 63 -16.07 -10.95 30.17
CA SER A 63 -17.44 -10.90 30.66
C SER A 63 -17.59 -10.29 32.04
N VAL A 64 -16.50 -9.99 32.75
CA VAL A 64 -16.54 -9.40 34.10
C VAL A 64 -17.17 -8.00 34.04
N THR A 65 -18.23 -7.80 34.80
CA THR A 65 -18.99 -6.55 34.88
C THR A 65 -18.67 -5.72 36.13
N GLY A 66 -18.18 -6.36 37.21
CA GLY A 66 -17.77 -5.73 38.45
C GLY A 66 -16.73 -6.58 39.17
N ALA A 67 -15.75 -5.94 39.83
CA ALA A 67 -14.71 -6.64 40.55
C ALA A 67 -14.43 -5.98 41.90
N VAL A 68 -14.73 -6.71 42.98
CA VAL A 68 -14.20 -6.40 44.32
C VAL A 68 -13.01 -7.34 44.53
N ILE A 69 -11.81 -6.85 44.28
CA ILE A 69 -10.60 -7.64 44.39
C ILE A 69 -10.34 -7.94 45.87
N PRO A 70 -10.17 -9.22 46.28
CA PRO A 70 -9.94 -9.56 47.68
C PRO A 70 -8.52 -9.15 48.11
N ALA A 71 -8.32 -8.89 49.41
CA ALA A 71 -7.01 -8.55 49.98
C ALA A 71 -6.03 -9.74 49.94
N ASP A 72 -6.56 -10.96 50.00
CA ASP A 72 -5.81 -12.19 49.79
C ASP A 72 -6.63 -13.26 49.04
N ILE A 73 -5.92 -14.19 48.43
CA ILE A 73 -6.51 -15.37 47.79
C ILE A 73 -5.84 -16.59 48.36
N ASN A 74 -6.62 -17.44 49.08
CA ASN A 74 -6.14 -18.62 49.76
C ASN A 74 -5.02 -18.34 50.77
N GLY A 75 -5.08 -17.20 51.48
CA GLY A 75 -4.09 -16.79 52.47
C GLY A 75 -2.83 -16.15 51.90
N VAL A 76 -2.77 -15.98 50.55
CA VAL A 76 -1.68 -15.25 49.88
C VAL A 76 -2.14 -13.83 49.53
N PRO A 77 -1.48 -12.77 50.04
CA PRO A 77 -1.92 -11.40 49.82
C PRO A 77 -1.83 -11.01 48.31
N VAL A 78 -2.82 -10.31 47.81
CA VAL A 78 -2.78 -9.68 46.48
C VAL A 78 -2.05 -8.35 46.61
N THR A 79 -0.86 -8.24 46.01
CA THR A 79 -0.02 -7.03 46.10
C THR A 79 0.06 -6.19 44.85
N ALA A 80 -0.33 -6.74 43.71
CA ALA A 80 -0.31 -6.03 42.45
C ALA A 80 -1.50 -6.36 41.51
N ILE A 81 -1.90 -5.38 40.73
CA ILE A 81 -2.71 -5.59 39.52
C ILE A 81 -1.72 -5.56 38.35
N GLY A 82 -1.52 -6.68 37.70
CA GLY A 82 -0.45 -6.89 36.72
C GLY A 82 -0.68 -6.20 35.37
N ASP A 83 0.37 -6.23 34.54
CA ASP A 83 0.35 -5.70 33.19
C ASP A 83 -0.81 -6.30 32.40
N SER A 84 -1.64 -5.40 31.84
CA SER A 84 -2.78 -5.77 31.01
C SER A 84 -3.85 -6.65 31.67
N ALA A 85 -3.90 -6.79 33.00
CA ALA A 85 -4.75 -7.73 33.72
C ALA A 85 -6.25 -7.58 33.39
N PHE A 86 -6.76 -6.37 33.23
CA PHE A 86 -8.14 -6.07 32.84
C PHE A 86 -8.23 -5.38 31.48
N ARG A 87 -7.18 -5.49 30.65
CA ARG A 87 -7.13 -4.83 29.34
C ARG A 87 -8.31 -5.23 28.46
N LYS A 88 -9.06 -4.22 27.94
CA LYS A 88 -10.26 -4.41 27.10
C LYS A 88 -11.38 -5.21 27.74
N CYS A 89 -11.50 -5.19 29.08
CA CYS A 89 -12.68 -5.68 29.77
C CYS A 89 -13.82 -4.66 29.58
N ASP A 90 -14.42 -4.65 28.38
CA ASP A 90 -15.40 -3.65 27.94
C ASP A 90 -16.71 -3.70 28.77
N ALA A 91 -17.01 -4.83 29.43
CA ALA A 91 -18.18 -4.98 30.28
C ALA A 91 -17.96 -4.47 31.73
N LEU A 92 -16.70 -4.26 32.13
CA LEU A 92 -16.36 -3.86 33.51
C LEU A 92 -16.86 -2.44 33.79
N THR A 93 -17.75 -2.30 34.79
CA THR A 93 -18.34 -1.02 35.20
C THR A 93 -17.74 -0.45 36.47
N SER A 94 -17.27 -1.32 37.39
CA SER A 94 -16.68 -0.91 38.67
C SER A 94 -15.57 -1.82 39.12
N VAL A 95 -14.56 -1.27 39.79
CA VAL A 95 -13.50 -2.03 40.43
C VAL A 95 -13.17 -1.46 41.81
N THR A 96 -13.03 -2.34 42.80
CA THR A 96 -12.49 -2.00 44.13
C THR A 96 -11.14 -2.73 44.30
N ILE A 97 -10.10 -1.95 44.49
CA ILE A 97 -8.73 -2.40 44.70
C ILE A 97 -8.48 -2.36 46.20
N PRO A 98 -8.04 -3.47 46.84
CA PRO A 98 -7.85 -3.54 48.30
C PRO A 98 -6.58 -2.82 48.76
N ASP A 99 -6.52 -2.58 50.07
CA ASP A 99 -5.37 -1.92 50.72
C ASP A 99 -4.07 -2.79 50.72
N SER A 100 -4.16 -4.08 50.37
CA SER A 100 -3.00 -4.94 50.18
C SER A 100 -2.18 -4.65 48.90
N VAL A 101 -2.81 -4.00 47.91
CA VAL A 101 -2.19 -3.69 46.62
C VAL A 101 -1.35 -2.44 46.72
N THR A 102 -0.09 -2.54 46.26
CA THR A 102 0.86 -1.43 46.21
C THR A 102 1.10 -0.92 44.82
N THR A 103 0.84 -1.75 43.80
CA THR A 103 1.11 -1.41 42.38
C THR A 103 -0.07 -1.74 41.47
N ILE A 104 -0.44 -0.79 40.62
CA ILE A 104 -1.28 -0.98 39.45
C ILE A 104 -0.34 -0.84 38.25
N ASP A 105 -0.09 -1.94 37.55
CA ASP A 105 0.91 -1.98 36.49
C ASP A 105 0.45 -1.35 35.17
N LYS A 106 1.35 -1.36 34.21
CA LYS A 106 1.13 -0.84 32.86
C LYS A 106 -0.10 -1.49 32.23
N ASP A 107 -0.90 -0.69 31.49
CA ASP A 107 -2.09 -1.13 30.73
C ASP A 107 -3.14 -1.90 31.59
N ALA A 108 -3.06 -1.94 32.92
CA ALA A 108 -3.87 -2.81 33.77
C ALA A 108 -5.37 -2.74 33.47
N PHE A 109 -5.93 -1.57 33.25
CA PHE A 109 -7.35 -1.32 32.86
C PHE A 109 -7.45 -0.61 31.50
N TYR A 110 -6.43 -0.76 30.65
CA TYR A 110 -6.43 -0.10 29.33
C TYR A 110 -7.67 -0.48 28.51
N TYR A 111 -8.40 0.55 28.03
CA TYR A 111 -9.55 0.38 27.17
C TYR A 111 -10.77 -0.30 27.84
N CYS A 112 -10.92 -0.18 29.17
CA CYS A 112 -12.14 -0.58 29.87
C CYS A 112 -13.20 0.53 29.73
N LYS A 113 -13.86 0.57 28.57
CA LYS A 113 -14.73 1.70 28.15
C LYS A 113 -15.92 1.97 29.07
N CYS A 114 -16.45 0.94 29.73
CA CYS A 114 -17.60 1.04 30.62
C CYS A 114 -17.23 1.28 32.08
N LEU A 115 -15.94 1.27 32.45
CA LEU A 115 -15.47 1.50 33.82
C LEU A 115 -15.79 2.93 34.23
N ASN A 116 -16.82 3.08 35.08
CA ASN A 116 -17.29 4.39 35.55
C ASN A 116 -16.85 4.70 36.98
N SER A 117 -16.45 3.71 37.76
CA SER A 117 -16.02 3.83 39.15
C SER A 117 -14.81 2.98 39.47
N VAL A 118 -13.80 3.58 40.07
CA VAL A 118 -12.63 2.90 40.61
C VAL A 118 -12.40 3.36 42.06
N LYS A 119 -12.28 2.41 42.98
CA LYS A 119 -11.82 2.67 44.34
C LYS A 119 -10.40 2.13 44.48
N ILE A 120 -9.44 3.02 44.69
CA ILE A 120 -8.01 2.70 44.83
C ILE A 120 -7.70 2.49 46.33
N GLY A 121 -7.04 1.38 46.65
CA GLY A 121 -6.66 1.04 48.03
C GLY A 121 -5.60 1.98 48.61
N ASN A 122 -5.62 2.13 49.92
CA ASN A 122 -4.79 3.13 50.66
C ASN A 122 -3.29 2.83 50.67
N SER A 123 -2.84 1.69 50.16
CA SER A 123 -1.42 1.32 50.06
C SER A 123 -0.88 1.43 48.63
N VAL A 124 -1.68 1.78 47.63
CA VAL A 124 -1.20 1.92 46.26
C VAL A 124 -0.19 3.06 46.17
N GLU A 125 1.02 2.74 45.77
CA GLU A 125 2.13 3.68 45.57
C GLU A 125 2.34 4.07 44.13
N THR A 126 2.12 3.13 43.20
CA THR A 126 2.40 3.33 41.79
C THR A 126 1.17 3.03 40.93
N ILE A 127 0.85 3.96 39.99
CA ILE A 127 -0.09 3.79 38.91
C ILE A 127 0.73 3.81 37.63
N GLY A 128 0.78 2.69 36.91
CA GLY A 128 1.64 2.47 35.77
C GLY A 128 1.22 3.21 34.50
N ASN A 129 2.05 3.12 33.48
CA ASN A 129 1.77 3.73 32.16
C ASN A 129 0.49 3.18 31.56
N ASN A 130 -0.37 4.05 31.00
CA ASN A 130 -1.66 3.70 30.41
C ASN A 130 -2.63 2.93 31.33
N ALA A 131 -2.41 2.87 32.63
CA ALA A 131 -3.15 1.99 33.54
C ALA A 131 -4.68 2.10 33.38
N PHE A 132 -5.23 3.29 33.18
CA PHE A 132 -6.65 3.58 32.94
C PHE A 132 -6.90 4.30 31.62
N ARG A 133 -5.98 4.21 30.67
CA ARG A 133 -6.12 4.87 29.36
C ARG A 133 -7.37 4.36 28.63
N GLU A 134 -8.12 5.28 28.02
CA GLU A 134 -9.40 4.98 27.30
C GLU A 134 -10.51 4.42 28.20
N CYS A 135 -10.47 4.64 29.52
CA CYS A 135 -11.61 4.37 30.41
C CYS A 135 -12.65 5.49 30.25
N LYS A 136 -13.36 5.49 29.13
CA LYS A 136 -14.22 6.61 28.68
C LYS A 136 -15.39 6.94 29.59
N ALA A 137 -15.85 5.97 30.41
CA ALA A 137 -16.97 6.18 31.32
C ALA A 137 -16.57 6.72 32.70
N LEU A 138 -15.25 6.73 33.03
CA LEU A 138 -14.74 7.16 34.33
C LEU A 138 -15.02 8.64 34.57
N THR A 139 -15.74 8.97 35.62
CA THR A 139 -16.17 10.36 35.91
C THR A 139 -15.33 11.07 36.95
N SER A 140 -14.72 10.29 37.86
CA SER A 140 -13.82 10.82 38.89
C SER A 140 -12.81 9.75 39.34
N VAL A 141 -11.70 10.21 39.86
CA VAL A 141 -10.70 9.35 40.51
C VAL A 141 -10.15 10.10 41.75
N ALA A 142 -10.06 9.39 42.87
CA ALA A 142 -9.41 9.87 44.09
C ALA A 142 -8.14 9.08 44.32
N PHE A 143 -7.03 9.79 44.50
CA PHE A 143 -5.75 9.18 44.79
C PHE A 143 -5.52 9.15 46.30
N PRO A 144 -5.26 8.00 46.93
CA PRO A 144 -4.86 7.94 48.33
C PRO A 144 -3.51 8.61 48.52
N ALA A 145 -3.24 9.03 49.76
CA ALA A 145 -1.99 9.72 50.11
C ALA A 145 -0.71 8.87 49.92
N SER A 146 -0.88 7.57 49.75
CA SER A 146 0.19 6.63 49.45
C SER A 146 0.73 6.73 48.01
N VAL A 147 -0.09 7.21 47.04
CA VAL A 147 0.33 7.31 45.66
C VAL A 147 1.49 8.29 45.50
N LYS A 148 2.60 7.77 44.96
CA LYS A 148 3.86 8.51 44.73
C LYS A 148 4.04 8.87 43.27
N SER A 149 3.58 7.98 42.36
CA SER A 149 3.78 8.14 40.92
C SER A 149 2.54 7.80 40.10
N ILE A 150 2.26 8.64 39.10
CA ILE A 150 1.22 8.46 38.07
C ILE A 150 1.96 8.43 36.72
N GLY A 151 1.92 7.27 36.05
CA GLY A 151 2.71 7.01 34.84
C GLY A 151 2.18 7.72 33.60
N SER A 152 2.96 7.63 32.55
CA SER A 152 2.65 8.24 31.26
C SER A 152 1.29 7.78 30.72
N MET A 153 0.46 8.74 30.29
CA MET A 153 -0.87 8.49 29.73
C MET A 153 -1.81 7.67 30.65
N ALA A 154 -1.56 7.63 31.96
CA ALA A 154 -2.30 6.77 32.89
C ALA A 154 -3.83 6.93 32.82
N PHE A 155 -4.34 8.13 32.61
CA PHE A 155 -5.77 8.45 32.43
C PHE A 155 -6.06 9.13 31.09
N TYR A 156 -5.19 8.94 30.09
CA TYR A 156 -5.34 9.54 28.77
C TYR A 156 -6.67 9.11 28.12
N SER A 157 -7.39 10.06 27.57
CA SER A 157 -8.69 9.81 26.90
C SER A 157 -9.79 9.24 27.82
N CYS A 158 -9.74 9.55 29.14
CA CYS A 158 -10.88 9.36 30.03
C CYS A 158 -11.89 10.51 29.81
N THR A 159 -12.65 10.40 28.72
CA THR A 159 -13.42 11.52 28.16
C THR A 159 -14.53 12.06 29.03
N LYS A 160 -15.02 11.28 30.04
CA LYS A 160 -16.02 11.72 31.04
C LYS A 160 -15.42 12.14 32.37
N LEU A 161 -14.09 12.10 32.53
CA LEU A 161 -13.45 12.52 33.77
C LEU A 161 -13.62 14.03 33.96
N GLU A 162 -14.36 14.46 35.02
CA GLU A 162 -14.72 15.86 35.26
C GLU A 162 -13.75 16.58 36.19
N SER A 163 -13.16 15.86 37.14
CA SER A 163 -12.22 16.46 38.10
C SER A 163 -11.19 15.43 38.57
N VAL A 164 -10.03 15.96 38.93
CA VAL A 164 -8.93 15.18 39.52
C VAL A 164 -8.44 15.95 40.78
N GLU A 165 -8.22 15.19 41.85
CA GLU A 165 -7.56 15.69 43.05
C GLU A 165 -6.21 14.97 43.23
N ILE A 166 -5.13 15.75 43.18
CA ILE A 166 -3.75 15.24 43.37
C ILE A 166 -3.46 15.26 44.87
N SER A 167 -3.25 14.07 45.44
CA SER A 167 -2.98 13.89 46.85
C SER A 167 -1.56 14.37 47.26
N ARG A 168 -1.35 14.58 48.54
CA ARG A 168 -0.06 15.05 49.11
C ARG A 168 1.14 14.14 48.77
N GLY A 169 0.92 12.84 48.56
CA GLY A 169 1.98 11.88 48.30
C GLY A 169 2.55 11.88 46.86
N VAL A 170 1.82 12.46 45.91
CA VAL A 170 2.23 12.40 44.51
C VAL A 170 3.45 13.26 44.25
N ALA A 171 4.57 12.60 43.90
CA ALA A 171 5.85 13.22 43.59
C ALA A 171 6.18 13.23 42.09
N SER A 172 5.57 12.33 41.30
CA SER A 172 5.75 12.27 39.85
C SER A 172 4.39 12.10 39.12
N ILE A 173 4.16 12.93 38.13
CA ILE A 173 3.10 12.80 37.12
C ILE A 173 3.81 12.86 35.77
N ASP A 174 3.74 11.76 35.04
CA ASP A 174 4.47 11.63 33.78
C ASP A 174 3.66 12.17 32.60
N TYR A 175 4.28 12.14 31.44
CA TYR A 175 3.76 12.64 30.16
C TYR A 175 2.31 12.26 29.90
N GLY A 176 1.46 13.25 29.67
CA GLY A 176 0.08 13.07 29.20
C GLY A 176 -0.85 12.33 30.14
N ALA A 177 -0.53 12.25 31.41
CA ALA A 177 -1.29 11.46 32.38
C ALA A 177 -2.80 11.73 32.33
N PHE A 178 -3.22 12.98 32.11
CA PHE A 178 -4.64 13.41 31.98
C PHE A 178 -4.95 14.01 30.60
N GLY A 179 -4.17 13.68 29.57
CA GLY A 179 -4.38 14.18 28.21
C GLY A 179 -5.70 13.68 27.60
N CYS A 180 -6.31 14.47 26.71
CA CYS A 180 -7.58 14.15 26.04
C CYS A 180 -8.77 13.83 26.98
N CYS A 181 -8.76 14.33 28.20
CA CYS A 181 -9.90 14.25 29.14
C CYS A 181 -10.87 15.39 28.86
N ASN A 182 -11.71 15.25 27.81
CA ASN A 182 -12.52 16.36 27.26
C ASN A 182 -13.56 16.93 28.21
N SER A 183 -13.92 16.24 29.30
CA SER A 183 -14.81 16.75 30.35
C SER A 183 -14.07 17.29 31.56
N LEU A 184 -12.72 17.24 31.58
CA LEU A 184 -11.94 17.67 32.77
C LEU A 184 -11.98 19.19 32.93
N LYS A 185 -12.68 19.61 33.95
CA LYS A 185 -12.93 21.06 34.24
C LYS A 185 -11.93 21.62 35.27
N LYS A 186 -11.43 20.76 36.14
CA LYS A 186 -10.53 21.19 37.22
C LYS A 186 -9.54 20.11 37.65
N ILE A 187 -8.35 20.55 38.01
CA ILE A 187 -7.34 19.76 38.70
C ILE A 187 -6.98 20.47 39.96
N THR A 188 -7.23 19.87 41.12
CA THR A 188 -6.87 20.42 42.43
C THR A 188 -5.70 19.62 43.03
N VAL A 189 -4.92 20.26 43.86
CA VAL A 189 -3.76 19.67 44.53
C VAL A 189 -3.87 19.91 46.03
N ASP A 190 -3.59 18.86 46.84
CA ASP A 190 -3.52 18.98 48.30
C ASP A 190 -2.49 20.06 48.67
N PRO A 191 -2.84 21.02 49.54
CA PRO A 191 -1.96 22.12 49.95
C PRO A 191 -0.61 21.65 50.51
N ASN A 192 -0.52 20.42 51.02
CA ASN A 192 0.70 19.81 51.57
C ASN A 192 1.48 19.00 50.52
N ASN A 193 1.19 19.11 49.26
CA ASN A 193 1.99 18.47 48.22
C ASN A 193 3.25 19.30 47.97
N ASP A 194 4.44 18.64 48.04
CA ASP A 194 5.74 19.29 47.91
C ASP A 194 6.16 19.59 46.46
N SER A 195 5.59 18.91 45.50
CA SER A 195 6.04 18.90 44.10
C SER A 195 5.07 19.62 43.17
N TYR A 196 3.77 19.56 43.48
CA TYR A 196 2.70 20.08 42.61
C TYR A 196 1.84 21.09 43.36
N PHE A 197 1.22 21.98 42.59
CA PHE A 197 0.21 22.93 43.10
C PHE A 197 -0.80 23.26 41.98
N SER A 198 -1.94 23.78 42.33
CA SER A 198 -2.91 24.24 41.35
C SER A 198 -3.25 25.74 41.55
N ILE A 199 -3.33 26.44 40.44
CA ILE A 199 -3.85 27.82 40.40
C ILE A 199 -4.97 27.83 39.35
N GLU A 200 -6.15 28.32 39.71
CA GLU A 200 -7.29 28.38 38.81
C GLU A 200 -7.60 27.06 38.11
N ASP A 201 -7.57 25.95 38.85
CA ASP A 201 -7.82 24.59 38.38
C ASP A 201 -6.74 24.00 37.42
N VAL A 202 -5.70 24.76 37.09
CA VAL A 202 -4.58 24.33 36.24
C VAL A 202 -3.50 23.69 37.09
N LEU A 203 -2.91 22.60 36.62
CA LEU A 203 -1.85 21.85 37.30
C LEU A 203 -0.47 22.42 36.98
N TYR A 204 0.28 22.75 38.04
CA TYR A 204 1.68 23.17 37.95
C TYR A 204 2.58 22.26 38.75
N LYS A 205 3.85 22.19 38.34
CA LYS A 205 4.94 21.51 39.03
C LYS A 205 6.03 22.53 39.42
N ASN A 206 6.52 22.44 40.68
CA ASN A 206 7.68 23.15 41.10
C ASN A 206 8.89 22.18 41.06
N ASP A 207 9.75 22.28 40.06
CA ASP A 207 10.98 21.50 39.97
C ASP A 207 12.10 22.22 40.73
N LYS A 208 12.16 21.99 42.09
CA LYS A 208 13.15 22.59 42.97
C LYS A 208 14.60 22.27 42.58
N ILE A 209 14.82 21.16 41.88
CA ILE A 209 16.19 20.74 41.45
C ILE A 209 16.64 21.62 40.27
N LYS A 210 15.75 21.89 39.32
CA LYS A 210 16.06 22.71 38.15
C LYS A 210 15.76 24.19 38.36
N GLY A 211 15.09 24.56 39.44
CA GLY A 211 14.63 25.92 39.67
C GLY A 211 13.55 26.35 38.63
N GLN A 212 12.75 25.43 38.16
CA GLN A 212 11.74 25.63 37.15
C GLN A 212 10.32 25.50 37.71
N THR A 213 9.42 26.33 37.23
CA THR A 213 7.97 26.18 37.48
C THR A 213 7.32 25.85 36.14
N ILE A 214 6.70 24.69 36.08
CA ILE A 214 6.20 24.10 34.83
C ILE A 214 4.67 24.07 34.88
N LEU A 215 3.97 24.61 33.88
CA LEU A 215 2.55 24.32 33.65
C LEU A 215 2.44 22.91 33.09
N VAL A 216 1.92 21.94 33.87
CA VAL A 216 1.89 20.52 33.50
C VAL A 216 0.65 20.19 32.69
N GLN A 217 -0.54 20.65 33.10
CA GLN A 217 -1.78 20.29 32.45
C GLN A 217 -2.85 21.37 32.64
N TYR A 218 -3.38 21.86 31.53
CA TYR A 218 -4.62 22.61 31.47
C TYR A 218 -5.81 21.66 31.41
N PRO A 219 -6.88 21.85 32.22
CA PRO A 219 -8.06 20.98 32.15
C PRO A 219 -8.90 21.37 30.93
N ILE A 220 -8.79 20.62 29.85
CA ILE A 220 -9.29 20.95 28.51
C ILE A 220 -10.83 21.00 28.41
N GLY A 221 -11.56 20.45 29.35
CA GLY A 221 -13.02 20.57 29.49
C GLY A 221 -13.46 21.86 30.23
N ASN A 222 -12.52 22.73 30.58
CA ASN A 222 -12.83 24.04 31.15
C ASN A 222 -13.35 24.99 30.05
N ASN A 223 -14.46 25.69 30.31
CA ASN A 223 -15.12 26.56 29.32
C ASN A 223 -14.59 28.02 29.31
N ARG A 224 -13.36 28.25 29.78
CA ARG A 224 -12.75 29.58 29.76
C ARG A 224 -12.44 30.05 28.35
N GLN A 225 -12.68 31.32 28.07
CA GLN A 225 -12.27 31.95 26.81
C GLN A 225 -10.82 32.43 26.82
N SER A 226 -10.30 32.72 28.03
CA SER A 226 -8.92 33.18 28.21
C SER A 226 -8.27 32.58 29.44
N LEU A 227 -6.96 32.45 29.40
CA LEU A 227 -6.13 32.05 30.54
C LEU A 227 -4.95 33.01 30.66
N THR A 228 -4.68 33.49 31.87
CA THR A 228 -3.43 34.19 32.18
C THR A 228 -2.56 33.25 33.02
N ILE A 229 -1.41 32.88 32.49
CA ILE A 229 -0.43 32.07 33.20
C ILE A 229 0.31 32.95 34.20
N PRO A 230 0.45 32.54 35.47
CA PRO A 230 1.06 33.36 36.53
C PRO A 230 2.52 33.71 36.23
N ASP A 231 2.95 34.86 36.71
CA ASP A 231 4.36 35.24 36.72
C ASP A 231 5.21 34.19 37.49
N GLY A 232 6.43 33.99 37.03
CA GLY A 232 7.35 32.99 37.60
C GLY A 232 7.21 31.59 37.03
N VAL A 233 6.19 31.29 36.22
CA VAL A 233 6.16 30.07 35.42
C VAL A 233 7.23 30.17 34.33
N THR A 234 8.09 29.15 34.24
CA THR A 234 9.26 29.16 33.34
C THR A 234 9.06 28.28 32.11
N ASP A 235 8.17 27.30 32.21
CA ASP A 235 8.00 26.34 31.13
C ASP A 235 6.52 25.95 30.95
N ILE A 236 6.10 25.82 29.70
CA ILE A 236 4.87 25.13 29.32
C ILE A 236 5.23 23.69 29.03
N GLY A 237 4.64 22.77 29.77
CA GLY A 237 4.92 21.36 29.65
C GLY A 237 4.51 20.77 28.29
N GLU A 238 5.11 19.64 27.97
CA GLU A 238 4.74 18.84 26.82
C GLU A 238 3.26 18.45 26.90
N ILE A 239 2.50 18.62 25.78
CA ILE A 239 1.04 18.39 25.67
C ILE A 239 0.16 19.10 26.73
N ALA A 240 0.63 20.15 27.36
CA ALA A 240 -0.07 20.83 28.46
C ALA A 240 -1.49 21.32 28.10
N PHE A 241 -1.73 21.74 26.84
CA PHE A 241 -3.02 22.16 26.27
C PHE A 241 -3.50 21.27 25.12
N TYR A 242 -2.96 20.08 24.98
CA TYR A 242 -3.18 19.18 23.84
C TYR A 242 -4.69 18.97 23.56
N ILE A 243 -5.14 19.32 22.35
CA ILE A 243 -6.55 19.27 21.92
C ILE A 243 -7.46 20.08 22.87
N CYS A 244 -7.04 21.30 23.22
CA CYS A 244 -7.86 22.14 24.06
C CYS A 244 -9.10 22.59 23.30
N SER A 245 -10.18 22.83 24.09
CA SER A 245 -11.51 23.19 23.55
C SER A 245 -11.46 24.43 22.68
N ASP A 246 -12.36 24.52 21.69
CA ASP A 246 -12.55 25.68 20.81
C ASP A 246 -12.89 26.96 21.58
N ASN A 247 -13.22 26.85 22.87
CA ASN A 247 -13.56 28.00 23.71
C ASN A 247 -12.34 28.82 24.14
N LEU A 248 -11.15 28.21 24.29
CA LEU A 248 -9.94 28.92 24.69
C LEU A 248 -9.37 29.71 23.51
N SER A 249 -9.70 30.96 23.39
CA SER A 249 -9.30 31.81 22.28
C SER A 249 -7.99 32.59 22.52
N SER A 250 -7.56 32.73 23.78
CA SER A 250 -6.29 33.40 24.09
C SER A 250 -5.62 32.85 25.35
N VAL A 251 -4.28 32.81 25.30
CA VAL A 251 -3.43 32.47 26.45
C VAL A 251 -2.36 33.55 26.59
N THR A 252 -2.39 34.24 27.73
CA THR A 252 -1.37 35.22 28.11
C THR A 252 -0.26 34.52 28.88
N MET A 253 0.94 34.50 28.31
CA MET A 253 2.12 33.92 28.91
C MET A 253 3.06 34.99 29.46
N PRO A 254 3.63 34.86 30.67
CA PRO A 254 4.59 35.82 31.24
C PRO A 254 5.95 35.74 30.51
N ASP A 255 6.71 36.82 30.57
CA ASP A 255 8.04 36.90 29.95
C ASP A 255 9.09 36.00 30.66
N SER A 256 8.75 35.34 31.77
CA SER A 256 9.55 34.30 32.44
C SER A 256 9.58 32.98 31.69
N ILE A 257 8.67 32.72 30.72
CA ILE A 257 8.65 31.48 29.96
C ILE A 257 9.93 31.35 29.11
N LYS A 258 10.64 30.23 29.31
CA LYS A 258 11.85 29.83 28.60
C LYS A 258 11.56 28.79 27.54
N THR A 259 10.66 27.86 27.86
CA THR A 259 10.36 26.73 26.97
C THR A 259 8.86 26.59 26.77
N ILE A 260 8.45 26.42 25.51
CA ILE A 260 7.14 25.90 25.15
C ILE A 260 7.40 24.47 24.66
N GLY A 261 6.86 23.48 25.39
CA GLY A 261 7.16 22.06 25.18
C GLY A 261 6.56 21.51 23.88
N ASP A 262 6.95 20.26 23.56
CA ASP A 262 6.45 19.57 22.38
C ASP A 262 4.93 19.38 22.47
N LYS A 263 4.23 19.66 21.37
CA LYS A 263 2.76 19.55 21.27
C LYS A 263 1.98 20.33 22.35
N ALA A 264 2.62 21.32 23.00
CA ALA A 264 2.01 22.02 24.11
C ALA A 264 0.63 22.60 23.80
N PHE A 265 0.41 23.15 22.60
CA PHE A 265 -0.84 23.69 22.10
C PHE A 265 -1.35 22.96 20.84
N TYR A 266 -0.98 21.71 20.66
CA TYR A 266 -1.39 20.93 19.48
C TYR A 266 -2.93 20.86 19.38
N SER A 267 -3.49 21.17 18.20
CA SER A 267 -4.95 21.21 17.94
C SER A 267 -5.74 22.10 18.92
N CYS A 268 -5.20 23.26 19.29
CA CYS A 268 -5.95 24.28 19.99
C CYS A 268 -6.69 25.14 18.96
N ASP A 269 -7.79 24.61 18.38
CA ASP A 269 -8.50 25.18 17.24
C ASP A 269 -9.18 26.55 17.59
N GLY A 270 -9.46 26.81 18.86
CA GLY A 270 -10.01 28.10 19.32
C GLY A 270 -8.98 29.24 19.40
N LEU A 271 -7.67 28.94 19.42
CA LEU A 271 -6.61 29.90 19.67
C LEU A 271 -6.40 30.80 18.45
N THR A 272 -6.85 32.05 18.55
CA THR A 272 -6.80 33.01 17.43
C THR A 272 -5.54 33.87 17.39
N ASP A 273 -4.93 34.11 18.55
CA ASP A 273 -3.73 34.93 18.72
C ASP A 273 -2.85 34.33 19.85
N ILE A 274 -1.56 34.33 19.63
CA ILE A 274 -0.56 33.92 20.61
C ILE A 274 0.66 34.83 20.54
N ARG A 275 1.01 35.41 21.66
CA ARG A 275 2.27 36.14 21.81
C ARG A 275 3.31 35.20 22.40
N ILE A 276 4.35 34.90 21.66
CA ILE A 276 5.53 34.22 22.22
C ILE A 276 6.27 35.18 23.15
N PRO A 277 6.46 34.83 24.44
CA PRO A 277 7.11 35.71 25.42
C PRO A 277 8.53 36.08 25.07
N LYS A 278 8.98 37.28 25.50
CA LYS A 278 10.36 37.74 25.23
C LYS A 278 11.45 36.93 25.91
N GLY A 279 11.10 36.10 26.90
CA GLY A 279 12.04 35.19 27.54
C GLY A 279 12.19 33.83 26.85
N THR A 280 11.33 33.52 25.87
CA THR A 280 11.27 32.19 25.28
C THR A 280 12.51 31.91 24.41
N GLU A 281 13.19 30.83 24.71
CA GLU A 281 14.39 30.34 24.01
C GLU A 281 14.05 29.19 23.06
N THR A 282 13.08 28.33 23.45
CA THR A 282 12.71 27.13 22.70
C THR A 282 11.20 27.02 22.48
N VAL A 283 10.81 26.75 21.25
CA VAL A 283 9.47 26.30 20.84
C VAL A 283 9.61 24.85 20.38
N GLY A 284 8.89 23.94 21.00
CA GLY A 284 9.02 22.49 20.80
C GLY A 284 8.45 21.99 19.47
N GLU A 285 8.64 20.69 19.23
CA GLU A 285 8.11 19.98 18.08
C GLU A 285 6.58 20.02 18.09
N GLU A 286 5.96 20.39 16.95
CA GLU A 286 4.51 20.50 16.79
C GLU A 286 3.82 21.34 17.89
N ALA A 287 4.52 22.25 18.56
CA ALA A 287 4.03 22.98 19.73
C ALA A 287 2.70 23.71 19.48
N PHE A 288 2.46 24.25 18.30
CA PHE A 288 1.23 24.91 17.86
C PHE A 288 0.64 24.26 16.60
N ALA A 289 1.00 23.00 16.30
CA ALA A 289 0.48 22.33 15.12
C ALA A 289 -1.06 22.20 15.17
N ASP A 290 -1.69 22.27 14.02
CA ASP A 290 -3.16 22.20 13.86
C ASP A 290 -3.96 23.28 14.65
N CYS A 291 -3.34 24.41 15.06
CA CYS A 291 -4.05 25.55 15.60
C CYS A 291 -4.80 26.26 14.47
N GLY A 292 -6.00 25.76 14.13
CA GLY A 292 -6.73 26.13 12.93
C GLY A 292 -7.13 27.61 12.82
N ALA A 293 -7.38 28.30 13.95
CA ALA A 293 -7.78 29.70 13.99
C ALA A 293 -6.60 30.69 14.12
N LEU A 294 -5.36 30.21 14.35
CA LEU A 294 -4.19 31.06 14.56
C LEU A 294 -3.83 31.83 13.30
N LYS A 295 -3.83 33.18 13.36
CA LYS A 295 -3.68 34.06 12.18
C LYS A 295 -2.25 34.53 11.94
N SER A 296 -1.52 34.82 13.01
CA SER A 296 -0.16 35.34 12.95
C SER A 296 0.63 34.95 14.20
N VAL A 297 1.96 34.88 14.05
CA VAL A 297 2.90 34.65 15.16
C VAL A 297 4.02 35.66 15.09
N LYS A 298 4.39 36.22 16.25
CA LYS A 298 5.59 37.06 16.39
C LYS A 298 6.62 36.35 17.24
N LEU A 299 7.78 36.05 16.67
CA LEU A 299 8.91 35.43 17.34
C LEU A 299 9.83 36.52 17.91
N PRO A 300 10.14 36.51 19.22
CA PRO A 300 11.07 37.46 19.83
C PRO A 300 12.55 37.16 19.48
N ASP A 301 13.40 38.09 19.86
CA ASP A 301 14.86 37.97 19.66
C ASP A 301 15.50 36.81 20.43
N SER A 302 14.87 36.40 21.54
CA SER A 302 15.35 35.30 22.40
C SER A 302 15.21 33.91 21.81
N VAL A 303 14.30 33.67 20.85
CA VAL A 303 14.07 32.33 20.30
C VAL A 303 15.26 31.86 19.49
N THR A 304 15.87 30.77 19.97
CA THR A 304 17.05 30.14 19.33
C THR A 304 16.74 28.79 18.71
N SER A 305 15.63 28.15 19.09
CA SER A 305 15.23 26.84 18.61
C SER A 305 13.73 26.78 18.36
N ILE A 306 13.37 26.22 17.20
CA ILE A 306 12.00 25.90 16.80
C ILE A 306 12.00 24.44 16.36
N GLY A 307 11.16 23.61 16.98
CA GLY A 307 11.02 22.20 16.65
C GLY A 307 10.31 22.00 15.32
N ASP A 308 10.47 20.80 14.77
CA ASP A 308 9.86 20.41 13.50
C ASP A 308 8.34 20.54 13.58
N GLY A 309 7.75 21.12 12.55
CA GLY A 309 6.30 21.26 12.47
C GLY A 309 5.66 22.13 13.55
N ALA A 310 6.44 22.98 14.28
CA ALA A 310 5.94 23.76 15.41
C ALA A 310 4.63 24.54 15.11
N PHE A 311 4.43 24.99 13.86
CA PHE A 311 3.22 25.68 13.39
C PHE A 311 2.59 24.97 12.18
N ASN A 312 2.84 23.69 12.03
CA ASN A 312 2.30 22.89 10.95
C ASN A 312 0.77 22.91 10.95
N SER A 313 0.16 22.90 9.76
CA SER A 313 -1.30 22.81 9.60
C SER A 313 -2.12 23.91 10.25
N CYS A 314 -1.53 25.04 10.63
CA CYS A 314 -2.25 26.23 11.06
C CYS A 314 -2.97 26.87 9.87
N LYS A 315 -4.20 26.44 9.61
CA LYS A 315 -4.96 26.73 8.36
C LYS A 315 -5.26 28.22 8.12
N SER A 316 -5.22 29.03 9.17
CA SER A 316 -5.46 30.47 9.12
C SER A 316 -4.18 31.30 9.22
N LEU A 317 -3.01 30.65 9.43
CA LEU A 317 -1.74 31.35 9.61
C LEU A 317 -1.28 31.98 8.29
N ALA A 318 -1.35 33.30 8.24
CA ALA A 318 -0.98 34.09 7.05
C ALA A 318 0.42 34.69 7.12
N SER A 319 0.99 34.79 8.31
CA SER A 319 2.36 35.33 8.44
C SER A 319 3.04 34.93 9.74
N ILE A 320 4.36 34.77 9.67
CA ILE A 320 5.23 34.75 10.84
C ILE A 320 6.17 35.95 10.73
N THR A 321 6.28 36.73 11.81
CA THR A 321 7.25 37.82 11.90
C THR A 321 8.31 37.48 12.93
N VAL A 322 9.54 37.91 12.68
CA VAL A 322 10.68 37.66 13.56
C VAL A 322 11.26 39.03 13.98
N ASP A 323 11.59 39.18 15.26
CA ASP A 323 12.27 40.38 15.76
C ASP A 323 13.60 40.59 15.00
N GLU A 324 13.91 41.84 14.62
CA GLU A 324 15.10 42.15 13.83
C GLU A 324 16.41 41.75 14.52
N ASN A 325 16.42 41.75 15.84
CA ASN A 325 17.58 41.39 16.67
C ASN A 325 17.73 39.87 16.85
N ASN A 326 16.75 39.06 16.37
CA ASN A 326 16.85 37.60 16.48
C ASN A 326 18.07 37.11 15.69
N LYS A 327 18.89 36.26 16.32
CA LYS A 327 20.16 35.78 15.78
C LYS A 327 20.07 34.43 15.08
N SER A 328 18.96 33.72 15.26
CA SER A 328 18.76 32.36 14.75
C SER A 328 17.81 32.27 13.56
N PHE A 329 16.84 33.19 13.49
CA PHE A 329 15.78 33.20 12.50
C PHE A 329 15.59 34.57 11.86
N LEU A 330 14.94 34.59 10.71
CA LEU A 330 14.41 35.78 10.06
C LEU A 330 13.10 35.46 9.36
N SER A 331 12.27 36.46 9.12
CA SER A 331 11.12 36.31 8.23
C SER A 331 11.28 37.23 7.00
N LYS A 332 10.84 36.74 5.86
CA LYS A 332 10.73 37.48 4.62
C LYS A 332 9.38 37.22 3.99
N ASP A 333 8.62 38.27 3.75
CA ASP A 333 7.27 38.18 3.17
C ASP A 333 6.35 37.22 3.96
N GLY A 334 6.50 37.18 5.30
CA GLY A 334 5.73 36.30 6.19
C GLY A 334 6.26 34.85 6.28
N VAL A 335 7.22 34.46 5.46
CA VAL A 335 7.85 33.12 5.44
C VAL A 335 9.02 33.06 6.42
N LEU A 336 9.11 31.99 7.19
CA LEU A 336 10.17 31.79 8.20
C LEU A 336 11.36 31.04 7.62
N TYR A 337 12.56 31.58 7.88
CA TYR A 337 13.85 31.01 7.52
C TYR A 337 14.80 30.95 8.71
N ASP A 338 15.83 30.15 8.63
CA ASP A 338 17.02 30.32 9.46
C ASP A 338 17.72 31.66 9.14
N LYS A 339 18.55 32.17 10.04
CA LYS A 339 19.18 33.50 9.92
C LYS A 339 20.04 33.64 8.66
N LYS A 340 20.63 32.56 8.17
CA LYS A 340 21.48 32.55 6.95
C LYS A 340 20.67 32.45 5.66
N GLN A 341 19.36 32.26 5.74
CA GLN A 341 18.50 31.94 4.60
C GLN A 341 18.91 30.63 3.85
N GLU A 342 19.57 29.72 4.54
CA GLU A 342 19.96 28.42 3.98
C GLU A 342 18.86 27.35 4.18
N SER A 343 17.96 27.57 5.15
CA SER A 343 16.84 26.67 5.44
C SER A 343 15.52 27.41 5.42
N LEU A 344 14.57 26.97 4.61
CA LEU A 344 13.18 27.38 4.68
C LEU A 344 12.51 26.55 5.77
N VAL A 345 12.19 27.19 6.91
CA VAL A 345 11.64 26.53 8.11
C VAL A 345 10.14 26.36 7.99
N LEU A 346 9.41 27.40 7.60
CA LEU A 346 7.95 27.33 7.44
C LEU A 346 7.44 28.37 6.43
N PHE A 347 6.60 27.90 5.52
CA PHE A 347 5.73 28.72 4.68
C PHE A 347 4.31 28.66 5.29
N PRO A 348 3.74 29.78 5.82
CA PRO A 348 2.42 29.78 6.43
C PRO A 348 1.30 29.36 5.47
N ALA A 349 0.42 28.49 5.95
CA ALA A 349 -0.54 27.78 5.10
C ALA A 349 -1.65 28.68 4.50
N ALA A 350 -1.87 29.87 5.06
CA ALA A 350 -2.87 30.82 4.63
C ALA A 350 -2.30 32.05 3.89
N ILE A 351 -1.03 32.03 3.47
CA ILE A 351 -0.51 33.05 2.54
C ILE A 351 -1.32 32.93 1.24
N ASP A 352 -1.94 34.05 0.83
CA ASP A 352 -2.84 34.11 -0.33
C ASP A 352 -2.06 34.28 -1.63
N ILE A 353 -1.33 33.27 -2.03
CA ILE A 353 -0.65 33.20 -3.33
C ILE A 353 -0.78 31.77 -3.93
N GLU A 354 -0.91 31.73 -5.25
CA GLU A 354 -1.03 30.47 -5.99
C GLU A 354 0.33 29.84 -6.34
N SER A 355 1.37 30.65 -6.40
CA SER A 355 2.72 30.16 -6.74
C SER A 355 3.78 30.82 -5.88
N TYR A 356 4.81 30.05 -5.53
CA TYR A 356 5.91 30.54 -4.73
C TYR A 356 7.26 30.13 -5.32
N THR A 357 8.18 31.11 -5.38
CA THR A 357 9.58 30.85 -5.78
C THR A 357 10.46 30.89 -4.53
N ILE A 358 11.04 29.76 -4.18
CA ILE A 358 12.00 29.66 -3.08
C ILE A 358 13.25 30.46 -3.45
N PRO A 359 13.76 31.34 -2.56
CA PRO A 359 14.93 32.15 -2.85
C PRO A 359 16.18 31.32 -3.18
N ASN A 360 16.99 31.83 -4.13
CA ASN A 360 18.32 31.28 -4.39
C ASN A 360 19.17 31.32 -3.13
N GLY A 361 19.95 30.26 -2.87
CA GLY A 361 20.76 30.10 -1.66
C GLY A 361 20.14 29.21 -0.60
N VAL A 362 18.81 28.98 -0.62
CA VAL A 362 18.18 27.98 0.24
C VAL A 362 18.69 26.58 -0.16
N LYS A 363 19.23 25.86 0.81
CA LYS A 363 19.79 24.49 0.66
C LYS A 363 18.82 23.42 1.13
N THR A 364 17.96 23.77 2.11
CA THR A 364 17.06 22.83 2.79
C THR A 364 15.63 23.36 2.78
N ILE A 365 14.70 22.53 2.34
CA ILE A 365 13.28 22.69 2.64
C ILE A 365 13.03 21.87 3.89
N GLY A 366 12.69 22.54 5.01
CA GLY A 366 12.56 21.92 6.33
C GLY A 366 11.39 20.93 6.43
N ASN A 367 11.37 20.19 7.53
CA ASN A 367 10.26 19.30 7.84
C ASN A 367 8.97 20.11 7.99
N TYR A 368 7.87 19.64 7.38
CA TYR A 368 6.57 20.32 7.33
C TYR A 368 6.56 21.72 6.69
N ALA A 369 7.60 22.13 6.03
CA ALA A 369 7.82 23.53 5.60
C ALA A 369 6.67 24.12 4.76
N PHE A 370 6.01 23.35 3.90
CA PHE A 370 4.81 23.74 3.13
C PHE A 370 3.58 22.91 3.50
N ALA A 371 3.57 22.26 4.66
CA ALA A 371 2.47 21.37 5.01
C ALA A 371 1.12 22.10 5.02
N SER A 372 0.11 21.46 4.41
CA SER A 372 -1.28 22.00 4.33
C SER A 372 -1.43 23.31 3.55
N CYS A 373 -0.47 23.74 2.74
CA CYS A 373 -0.56 24.91 1.86
C CYS A 373 -1.53 24.64 0.70
N LYS A 374 -2.83 24.81 0.96
CA LYS A 374 -3.91 24.42 0.05
C LYS A 374 -4.09 25.32 -1.16
N LEU A 375 -3.58 26.57 -1.12
CA LEU A 375 -3.70 27.55 -2.20
C LEU A 375 -2.59 27.39 -3.23
N LEU A 376 -1.42 26.85 -2.87
CA LEU A 376 -0.29 26.70 -3.75
C LEU A 376 -0.58 25.67 -4.86
N THR A 377 -0.58 26.14 -6.10
CA THR A 377 -0.68 25.32 -7.32
C THR A 377 0.68 24.94 -7.90
N GLY A 378 1.73 25.74 -7.58
CA GLY A 378 3.10 25.49 -8.01
C GLY A 378 4.15 26.07 -7.05
N VAL A 379 5.27 25.36 -6.92
CA VAL A 379 6.46 25.82 -6.19
C VAL A 379 7.69 25.67 -7.07
N THR A 380 8.44 26.76 -7.23
CA THR A 380 9.74 26.73 -7.92
C THR A 380 10.84 26.49 -6.90
N ILE A 381 11.55 25.38 -7.03
CA ILE A 381 12.66 24.99 -6.16
C ILE A 381 13.96 25.34 -6.90
N PRO A 382 14.87 26.18 -6.33
CA PRO A 382 16.12 26.55 -6.99
C PRO A 382 17.17 25.42 -6.93
N ASP A 383 18.16 25.48 -7.83
CA ASP A 383 19.26 24.52 -7.89
C ASP A 383 20.19 24.53 -6.65
N SER A 384 20.00 25.42 -5.71
CA SER A 384 20.69 25.40 -4.42
C SER A 384 20.15 24.38 -3.43
N VAL A 385 18.89 23.92 -3.61
CA VAL A 385 18.24 22.98 -2.69
C VAL A 385 18.78 21.57 -2.91
N THR A 386 19.25 20.96 -1.83
CA THR A 386 19.82 19.60 -1.82
C THR A 386 18.97 18.60 -1.03
N TYR A 387 18.05 19.09 -0.18
CA TYR A 387 17.27 18.29 0.75
C TYR A 387 15.81 18.76 0.82
N ILE A 388 14.89 17.80 0.73
CA ILE A 388 13.44 18.01 0.91
C ILE A 388 13.02 17.18 2.14
N GLY A 389 12.62 17.89 3.20
CA GLY A 389 12.35 17.31 4.52
C GLY A 389 11.11 16.42 4.62
N GLU A 390 10.99 15.79 5.78
CA GLU A 390 9.83 14.95 6.13
C GLU A 390 8.55 15.80 6.11
N HIS A 391 7.47 15.29 5.49
CA HIS A 391 6.19 16.01 5.34
C HIS A 391 6.29 17.39 4.66
N ALA A 392 7.39 17.73 3.99
CA ALA A 392 7.64 19.08 3.51
C ALA A 392 6.49 19.71 2.69
N PHE A 393 5.81 18.93 1.85
CA PHE A 393 4.63 19.34 1.07
C PHE A 393 3.37 18.54 1.42
N TRP A 394 3.32 17.95 2.63
CA TRP A 394 2.18 17.16 3.06
C TRP A 394 0.86 17.93 2.95
N GLY A 395 -0.13 17.37 2.27
CA GLY A 395 -1.45 17.99 2.16
C GLY A 395 -1.54 19.25 1.30
N CYS A 396 -0.54 19.53 0.43
CA CYS A 396 -0.61 20.56 -0.60
C CYS A 396 -1.60 20.14 -1.69
N LYS A 397 -2.91 20.26 -1.39
CA LYS A 397 -3.98 19.65 -2.19
C LYS A 397 -4.15 20.24 -3.59
N SER A 398 -3.72 21.48 -3.80
CA SER A 398 -3.81 22.18 -5.10
C SER A 398 -2.51 22.12 -5.92
N LEU A 399 -1.43 21.56 -5.38
CA LEU A 399 -0.15 21.45 -6.08
C LEU A 399 -0.28 20.52 -7.29
N THR A 400 -0.30 21.10 -8.49
CA THR A 400 -0.54 20.34 -9.73
C THR A 400 0.74 19.77 -10.33
N SER A 401 1.86 20.47 -10.12
CA SER A 401 3.18 20.09 -10.62
C SER A 401 4.28 20.63 -9.72
N ILE A 402 5.38 19.89 -9.66
CA ILE A 402 6.60 20.33 -8.99
C ILE A 402 7.81 19.76 -9.74
N THR A 403 8.82 20.61 -9.94
CA THR A 403 10.09 20.20 -10.52
C THR A 403 11.12 20.04 -9.42
N ILE A 404 11.65 18.82 -9.27
CA ILE A 404 12.74 18.52 -8.34
C ILE A 404 14.05 18.86 -9.06
N PRO A 405 14.87 19.81 -8.55
CA PRO A 405 16.12 20.18 -9.19
C PRO A 405 17.17 19.07 -9.09
N LYS A 406 18.16 19.12 -10.00
CA LYS A 406 19.24 18.12 -10.06
C LYS A 406 20.22 18.16 -8.88
N SER A 407 20.11 19.14 -8.02
CA SER A 407 20.86 19.26 -6.77
C SER A 407 20.29 18.43 -5.63
N VAL A 408 19.00 18.07 -5.69
CA VAL A 408 18.32 17.31 -4.62
C VAL A 408 18.85 15.89 -4.56
N THR A 409 19.36 15.51 -3.40
CA THR A 409 19.90 14.16 -3.14
C THR A 409 18.96 13.29 -2.32
N SER A 410 18.07 13.88 -1.51
CA SER A 410 17.12 13.18 -0.66
C SER A 410 15.73 13.81 -0.70
N ILE A 411 14.72 12.96 -0.81
CA ILE A 411 13.31 13.25 -0.62
C ILE A 411 12.86 12.41 0.58
N GLU A 412 12.49 13.07 1.69
CA GLU A 412 12.24 12.37 2.95
C GLU A 412 10.83 11.74 3.02
N LYS A 413 10.58 11.04 4.12
CA LYS A 413 9.30 10.36 4.39
C LYS A 413 8.14 11.33 4.26
N TYR A 414 7.05 10.85 3.64
CA TYR A 414 5.80 11.60 3.49
C TYR A 414 5.93 12.98 2.79
N ALA A 415 7.04 13.29 2.14
CA ALA A 415 7.36 14.63 1.63
C ALA A 415 6.26 15.24 0.75
N PHE A 416 5.60 14.44 -0.11
CA PHE A 416 4.50 14.86 -0.99
C PHE A 416 3.19 14.12 -0.70
N THR A 417 3.06 13.48 0.45
CA THR A 417 1.84 12.74 0.81
C THR A 417 0.62 13.66 0.76
N SER A 418 -0.46 13.15 0.19
CA SER A 418 -1.75 13.88 0.04
C SER A 418 -1.67 15.15 -0.84
N CYS A 419 -0.70 15.26 -1.75
CA CYS A 419 -0.71 16.22 -2.85
C CYS A 419 -1.73 15.78 -3.91
N THR A 420 -3.02 15.93 -3.60
CA THR A 420 -4.11 15.28 -4.33
C THR A 420 -4.29 15.75 -5.78
N ALA A 421 -3.80 16.94 -6.14
CA ALA A 421 -3.83 17.48 -7.49
C ALA A 421 -2.57 17.18 -8.31
N LEU A 422 -1.51 16.63 -7.69
CA LEU A 422 -0.24 16.35 -8.38
C LEU A 422 -0.43 15.27 -9.45
N THR A 423 -0.19 15.65 -10.71
CA THR A 423 -0.44 14.77 -11.88
C THR A 423 0.75 13.94 -12.29
N SER A 424 1.96 14.48 -12.10
CA SER A 424 3.21 13.79 -12.41
C SER A 424 4.37 14.35 -11.58
N ILE A 425 5.40 13.54 -11.41
CA ILE A 425 6.67 13.97 -10.80
C ILE A 425 7.84 13.33 -11.52
N THR A 426 8.94 14.10 -11.65
CA THR A 426 10.20 13.60 -12.21
C THR A 426 11.24 13.52 -11.12
N ILE A 427 11.85 12.35 -10.95
CA ILE A 427 12.95 12.07 -10.01
C ILE A 427 14.26 12.23 -10.76
N PRO A 428 15.11 13.23 -10.43
CA PRO A 428 16.35 13.49 -11.13
C PRO A 428 17.45 12.44 -10.83
N GLU A 429 18.53 12.52 -11.60
CA GLU A 429 19.69 11.61 -11.49
C GLU A 429 20.38 11.64 -10.12
N SER A 430 20.31 12.77 -9.43
CA SER A 430 20.95 13.03 -8.14
C SER A 430 20.29 12.37 -6.95
N VAL A 431 18.97 12.04 -7.04
CA VAL A 431 18.23 11.50 -5.90
C VAL A 431 18.72 10.09 -5.58
N THR A 432 19.28 9.94 -4.38
CA THR A 432 19.78 8.68 -3.84
C THR A 432 18.83 8.00 -2.86
N SER A 433 17.89 8.78 -2.28
CA SER A 433 16.91 8.32 -1.29
C SER A 433 15.53 8.92 -1.52
N ILE A 434 14.51 8.06 -1.52
CA ILE A 434 13.10 8.41 -1.48
C ILE A 434 12.53 7.74 -0.23
N GLY A 435 12.05 8.55 0.71
CA GLY A 435 11.53 8.08 1.99
C GLY A 435 10.20 7.33 1.86
N TYR A 436 9.88 6.59 2.89
CA TYR A 436 8.62 5.84 3.02
C TYR A 436 7.41 6.75 2.77
N ASN A 437 6.48 6.28 1.95
CA ASN A 437 5.24 6.99 1.61
C ASN A 437 5.42 8.43 1.07
N ALA A 438 6.58 8.76 0.50
CA ALA A 438 6.87 10.12 0.01
C ALA A 438 5.84 10.65 -0.99
N LEU A 439 5.19 9.80 -1.78
CA LEU A 439 4.17 10.12 -2.79
C LEU A 439 2.81 9.49 -2.48
N ASP A 440 2.59 9.08 -1.23
CA ASP A 440 1.33 8.45 -0.84
C ASP A 440 0.14 9.40 -0.98
N ASN A 441 -1.06 8.84 -1.22
CA ASN A 441 -2.31 9.58 -1.37
C ASN A 441 -2.30 10.73 -2.41
N CYS A 442 -1.38 10.72 -3.40
CA CYS A 442 -1.40 11.62 -4.56
C CYS A 442 -2.46 11.15 -5.56
N LYS A 443 -3.73 11.50 -5.29
CA LYS A 443 -4.91 10.95 -5.98
C LYS A 443 -4.94 11.21 -7.50
N SER A 444 -4.33 12.27 -7.99
CA SER A 444 -4.27 12.60 -9.43
C SER A 444 -3.01 12.11 -10.12
N LEU A 445 -2.11 11.43 -9.40
CA LEU A 445 -0.82 11.02 -9.97
C LEU A 445 -1.00 9.95 -11.03
N THR A 446 -0.69 10.27 -12.27
CA THR A 446 -0.82 9.39 -13.43
C THR A 446 0.49 8.68 -13.79
N SER A 447 1.62 9.32 -13.50
CA SER A 447 2.95 8.79 -13.84
C SER A 447 4.06 9.35 -12.97
N ILE A 448 5.07 8.51 -12.70
CA ILE A 448 6.35 8.87 -12.10
C ILE A 448 7.42 8.63 -13.16
N THR A 449 8.24 9.64 -13.42
CA THR A 449 9.39 9.53 -14.34
C THR A 449 10.66 9.56 -13.52
N VAL A 450 11.61 8.70 -13.83
CA VAL A 450 12.95 8.70 -13.23
C VAL A 450 13.97 8.96 -14.35
N ASP A 451 14.91 9.88 -14.11
CA ASP A 451 16.01 10.16 -15.04
C ASP A 451 16.79 8.88 -15.34
N GLU A 452 17.12 8.63 -16.61
CA GLU A 452 17.80 7.39 -17.04
C GLU A 452 19.16 7.18 -16.37
N ASN A 453 19.85 8.29 -16.02
CA ASN A 453 21.13 8.29 -15.33
C ASN A 453 21.02 8.08 -13.82
N ASN A 454 19.82 8.08 -13.24
CA ASN A 454 19.66 7.78 -11.82
C ASN A 454 20.19 6.39 -11.50
N LYS A 455 21.03 6.28 -10.45
CA LYS A 455 21.74 5.03 -10.09
C LYS A 455 20.95 4.16 -9.11
N TYR A 456 19.90 4.68 -8.48
CA TYR A 456 19.17 4.02 -7.39
C TYR A 456 17.74 3.63 -7.76
N TYR A 457 17.13 4.41 -8.66
CA TYR A 457 15.73 4.23 -9.05
C TYR A 457 15.60 4.12 -10.57
N SER A 458 14.47 3.57 -10.98
CA SER A 458 14.06 3.54 -12.39
C SER A 458 12.54 3.63 -12.48
N SER A 459 12.03 4.06 -13.62
CA SER A 459 10.60 3.97 -13.91
C SER A 459 10.34 3.20 -15.19
N LYS A 460 9.20 2.52 -15.22
CA LYS A 460 8.70 1.87 -16.42
C LYS A 460 7.18 2.02 -16.48
N ASP A 461 6.69 2.50 -17.60
CA ASP A 461 5.25 2.71 -17.78
C ASP A 461 4.62 3.65 -16.72
N GLY A 462 5.40 4.57 -16.16
CA GLY A 462 5.00 5.50 -15.11
C GLY A 462 5.08 4.94 -13.70
N VAL A 463 5.46 3.67 -13.50
CA VAL A 463 5.59 2.98 -12.22
C VAL A 463 7.00 3.13 -11.68
N LEU A 464 7.15 3.38 -10.38
CA LEU A 464 8.43 3.56 -9.70
C LEU A 464 8.99 2.23 -9.19
N PHE A 465 10.27 2.00 -9.44
CA PHE A 465 11.04 0.83 -9.00
C PHE A 465 12.41 1.27 -8.45
N ASN A 466 13.07 0.36 -7.73
CA ASN A 466 14.51 0.46 -7.56
C ASN A 466 15.23 0.30 -8.91
N LYS A 467 16.54 0.59 -8.98
CA LYS A 467 17.31 0.61 -10.25
C LYS A 467 17.18 -0.69 -11.04
N ASP A 468 17.33 -1.82 -10.40
CA ASP A 468 17.36 -3.14 -11.03
C ASP A 468 15.95 -3.71 -11.28
N ARG A 469 14.91 -2.97 -10.90
CA ARG A 469 13.50 -3.37 -11.00
C ARG A 469 13.18 -4.68 -10.28
N THR A 470 13.88 -4.94 -9.18
CA THR A 470 13.58 -6.05 -8.29
C THR A 470 12.55 -5.68 -7.21
N VAL A 471 12.42 -4.38 -6.92
CA VAL A 471 11.44 -3.83 -5.98
C VAL A 471 10.49 -2.90 -6.71
N LEU A 472 9.18 -3.19 -6.64
CA LEU A 472 8.13 -2.29 -7.09
C LEU A 472 7.75 -1.39 -5.90
N ILE A 473 8.06 -0.09 -6.02
CA ILE A 473 7.91 0.89 -4.94
C ILE A 473 6.52 1.52 -4.96
N LEU A 474 6.09 2.05 -6.14
CA LEU A 474 4.80 2.73 -6.23
C LEU A 474 4.20 2.66 -7.64
N TYR A 475 2.95 2.24 -7.71
CA TYR A 475 2.09 2.37 -8.89
C TYR A 475 1.24 3.65 -8.75
N PRO A 476 1.25 4.57 -9.73
CA PRO A 476 0.50 5.84 -9.63
C PRO A 476 -1.01 5.62 -9.54
N ARG A 477 -1.67 6.24 -8.57
CA ARG A 477 -3.07 6.00 -8.21
C ARG A 477 -4.07 6.30 -9.33
N SER A 478 -3.81 7.35 -10.13
CA SER A 478 -4.64 7.76 -11.27
C SER A 478 -4.12 7.27 -12.62
N ASN A 479 -3.23 6.30 -12.64
CA ASN A 479 -2.91 5.61 -13.88
C ASN A 479 -4.17 4.89 -14.39
N ASN A 480 -4.66 5.28 -15.56
CA ASN A 480 -5.96 4.88 -16.08
C ASN A 480 -6.04 3.45 -16.66
N ARG A 481 -4.96 2.67 -16.50
CA ARG A 481 -4.93 1.26 -16.95
C ARG A 481 -5.86 0.42 -16.10
N LYS A 482 -6.63 -0.42 -16.75
CA LYS A 482 -7.48 -1.41 -16.06
C LYS A 482 -6.75 -2.67 -15.67
N SER A 483 -5.54 -2.85 -16.18
CA SER A 483 -4.73 -4.03 -15.86
C SER A 483 -3.24 -3.69 -15.82
N TYR A 484 -2.51 -4.38 -14.94
CA TYR A 484 -1.08 -4.27 -14.84
C TYR A 484 -0.41 -5.64 -14.74
N ILE A 485 0.64 -5.84 -15.51
CA ILE A 485 1.47 -7.04 -15.47
C ILE A 485 2.78 -6.64 -14.81
N ILE A 486 2.99 -7.12 -13.58
CA ILE A 486 4.23 -6.87 -12.85
C ILE A 486 5.39 -7.53 -13.59
N PRO A 487 6.51 -6.83 -13.83
CA PRO A 487 7.67 -7.40 -14.53
C PRO A 487 8.23 -8.64 -13.84
N ASP A 488 8.69 -9.62 -14.63
CA ASP A 488 9.33 -10.88 -14.14
C ASP A 488 10.63 -10.64 -13.32
N SER A 489 11.17 -9.41 -13.30
CA SER A 489 12.32 -9.04 -12.47
C SER A 489 11.95 -8.72 -11.03
N VAL A 490 10.67 -8.41 -10.75
CA VAL A 490 10.22 -7.97 -9.42
C VAL A 490 10.22 -9.16 -8.45
N THR A 491 10.87 -8.99 -7.33
CA THR A 491 10.91 -9.95 -6.21
C THR A 491 10.15 -9.47 -4.99
N THR A 492 10.02 -8.14 -4.84
CA THR A 492 9.37 -7.49 -3.69
C THR A 492 8.37 -6.44 -4.15
N ILE A 493 7.21 -6.40 -3.51
CA ILE A 493 6.20 -5.35 -3.65
C ILE A 493 6.14 -4.62 -2.31
N GLU A 494 6.44 -3.32 -2.33
CA GLU A 494 6.50 -2.45 -1.13
C GLU A 494 5.11 -2.21 -0.52
N ASP A 495 5.12 -1.77 0.74
CA ASP A 495 3.92 -1.35 1.47
C ASP A 495 3.20 -0.22 0.73
N GLY A 496 1.88 -0.31 0.61
CA GLY A 496 1.07 0.67 -0.11
C GLY A 496 1.30 0.76 -1.63
N ALA A 497 2.12 -0.11 -2.24
CA ALA A 497 2.56 0.01 -3.64
C ALA A 497 1.41 0.18 -4.66
N PHE A 498 0.25 -0.42 -4.43
CA PHE A 498 -0.97 -0.27 -5.24
C PHE A 498 -2.14 0.32 -4.43
N GLU A 499 -1.89 0.93 -3.29
CA GLU A 499 -2.94 1.49 -2.46
C GLU A 499 -3.81 2.49 -3.24
N SER A 500 -5.13 2.42 -3.08
CA SER A 500 -6.12 3.30 -3.75
C SER A 500 -6.04 3.36 -5.29
N CYS A 501 -5.52 2.32 -5.96
CA CYS A 501 -5.47 2.23 -7.43
C CYS A 501 -6.83 1.77 -7.98
N GLU A 502 -7.86 2.62 -7.92
CA GLU A 502 -9.26 2.29 -8.19
C GLU A 502 -9.55 1.90 -9.66
N PHE A 503 -8.69 2.30 -10.61
CA PHE A 503 -8.87 1.94 -12.03
C PHE A 503 -8.46 0.50 -12.34
N LEU A 504 -7.63 -0.11 -11.49
CA LEU A 504 -7.16 -1.48 -11.73
C LEU A 504 -8.24 -2.51 -11.40
N THR A 505 -8.54 -3.34 -12.39
CA THR A 505 -9.45 -4.49 -12.24
C THR A 505 -8.72 -5.83 -12.33
N GLY A 506 -7.43 -5.81 -12.74
CA GLY A 506 -6.61 -7.01 -12.82
C GLY A 506 -5.12 -6.75 -12.67
N ILE A 507 -4.46 -7.48 -11.79
CA ILE A 507 -2.99 -7.46 -11.61
C ILE A 507 -2.46 -8.86 -11.76
N LEU A 508 -1.44 -9.02 -12.62
CA LEU A 508 -0.69 -10.27 -12.73
C LEU A 508 0.60 -10.17 -11.93
N ILE A 509 0.76 -11.09 -10.99
CA ILE A 509 1.93 -11.19 -10.11
C ILE A 509 2.78 -12.38 -10.60
N PRO A 510 4.04 -12.15 -10.99
CA PRO A 510 4.93 -13.19 -11.47
C PRO A 510 5.47 -14.08 -10.34
N ASP A 511 5.99 -15.27 -10.70
CA ASP A 511 6.58 -16.21 -9.74
C ASP A 511 7.86 -15.71 -9.06
N SER A 512 8.48 -14.69 -9.63
CA SER A 512 9.66 -14.02 -9.05
C SER A 512 9.37 -13.31 -7.74
N VAL A 513 8.09 -12.92 -7.50
CA VAL A 513 7.70 -12.22 -6.27
C VAL A 513 7.71 -13.18 -5.09
N THR A 514 8.57 -12.88 -4.11
CA THR A 514 8.78 -13.65 -2.87
C THR A 514 8.52 -12.85 -1.61
N SER A 515 8.31 -11.52 -1.72
CA SER A 515 7.88 -10.65 -0.63
C SER A 515 6.78 -9.71 -1.09
N ILE A 516 5.75 -9.58 -0.27
CA ILE A 516 4.64 -8.65 -0.46
C ILE A 516 4.39 -8.02 0.90
N GLU A 517 4.68 -6.72 1.01
CA GLU A 517 4.55 -5.99 2.27
C GLU A 517 3.06 -5.74 2.61
N PRO A 518 2.72 -5.45 3.87
CA PRO A 518 1.36 -5.09 4.27
C PRO A 518 0.79 -3.97 3.41
N ASN A 519 -0.55 -3.93 3.27
CA ASN A 519 -1.29 -2.88 2.52
C ASN A 519 -0.87 -2.67 1.06
N SER A 520 -0.03 -3.56 0.47
CA SER A 520 0.45 -3.42 -0.91
C SER A 520 -0.67 -3.34 -1.95
N PHE A 521 -1.85 -3.91 -1.68
CA PHE A 521 -3.00 -3.93 -2.59
C PHE A 521 -4.23 -3.27 -1.96
N PRO A 522 -5.04 -2.55 -2.78
CA PRO A 522 -6.27 -1.94 -2.30
C PRO A 522 -7.34 -3.00 -2.00
N TRP A 523 -8.12 -2.79 -0.95
CA TRP A 523 -9.31 -3.58 -0.64
C TRP A 523 -10.48 -3.15 -1.55
N ILE A 524 -10.46 -3.57 -2.83
CA ILE A 524 -11.48 -3.25 -3.82
C ILE A 524 -12.06 -4.55 -4.36
N GLU A 525 -13.38 -4.73 -4.24
CA GLU A 525 -14.09 -5.94 -4.70
C GLU A 525 -13.92 -6.21 -6.19
N THR A 526 -13.70 -5.18 -7.00
CA THR A 526 -13.53 -5.30 -8.46
C THR A 526 -12.14 -5.73 -8.88
N LEU A 527 -11.13 -5.70 -7.98
CA LEU A 527 -9.77 -6.10 -8.29
C LEU A 527 -9.63 -7.63 -8.25
N THR A 528 -9.18 -8.21 -9.34
CA THR A 528 -8.80 -9.63 -9.40
C THR A 528 -7.28 -9.76 -9.51
N LEU A 529 -6.67 -10.52 -8.61
CA LEU A 529 -5.25 -10.86 -8.67
C LEU A 529 -5.06 -12.15 -9.46
N PHE A 530 -4.00 -12.20 -10.26
CA PHE A 530 -3.64 -13.36 -11.09
C PHE A 530 -2.21 -13.80 -10.76
N ALA A 531 -2.01 -15.08 -10.52
CA ALA A 531 -0.68 -15.67 -10.36
C ALA A 531 -0.68 -17.16 -10.72
N ASN A 532 0.48 -17.78 -10.80
CA ASN A 532 0.59 -19.21 -11.00
C ASN A 532 0.18 -19.99 -9.75
N LYS A 533 -0.30 -21.22 -9.98
CA LYS A 533 -0.61 -22.15 -8.89
C LYS A 533 0.67 -22.49 -8.11
N GLY A 534 0.60 -22.41 -6.79
CA GLY A 534 1.73 -22.67 -5.88
C GLY A 534 2.71 -21.49 -5.75
N SER A 535 2.40 -20.32 -6.33
CA SER A 535 3.22 -19.13 -6.15
C SER A 535 3.09 -18.53 -4.75
N TYR A 536 4.07 -17.74 -4.34
CA TYR A 536 4.02 -16.95 -3.10
C TYR A 536 2.76 -16.08 -3.02
N ALA A 537 2.40 -15.43 -4.13
CA ALA A 537 1.22 -14.57 -4.21
C ALA A 537 -0.09 -15.36 -4.01
N GLU A 538 -0.25 -16.55 -4.63
CA GLU A 538 -1.44 -17.39 -4.40
C GLU A 538 -1.55 -17.77 -2.93
N HIS A 539 -0.45 -18.22 -2.33
CA HIS A 539 -0.44 -18.69 -0.94
C HIS A 539 -0.84 -17.60 0.06
N ASN A 540 -0.36 -16.36 -0.14
CA ASN A 540 -0.51 -15.27 0.81
C ASN A 540 -1.74 -14.38 0.56
N LEU A 541 -2.20 -14.24 -0.70
CA LEU A 541 -3.24 -13.29 -1.06
C LEU A 541 -4.61 -13.92 -1.37
N ALA A 542 -4.66 -15.20 -1.78
CA ALA A 542 -5.90 -15.82 -2.23
C ALA A 542 -7.01 -15.89 -1.16
N LYS A 543 -6.68 -15.74 0.11
CA LYS A 543 -7.65 -15.70 1.23
C LYS A 543 -8.39 -14.35 1.33
N TRP A 544 -7.77 -13.27 0.82
CA TRP A 544 -8.21 -11.91 1.07
C TRP A 544 -8.75 -11.20 -0.17
N PHE A 545 -8.31 -11.64 -1.37
CA PHE A 545 -8.63 -10.99 -2.64
C PHE A 545 -9.32 -11.97 -3.61
N PRO A 546 -10.18 -11.47 -4.53
CA PRO A 546 -10.59 -12.23 -5.69
C PRO A 546 -9.36 -12.69 -6.47
N PHE A 547 -9.16 -14.01 -6.58
CA PHE A 547 -7.92 -14.59 -7.11
C PHE A 547 -8.19 -15.55 -8.27
N LYS A 548 -7.37 -15.48 -9.33
CA LYS A 548 -7.43 -16.41 -10.46
C LYS A 548 -6.08 -17.00 -10.78
N THR A 549 -6.00 -18.31 -10.75
CA THR A 549 -4.77 -19.03 -11.16
C THR A 549 -4.55 -18.92 -12.66
N ILE A 550 -3.32 -18.63 -13.07
CA ILE A 550 -2.93 -18.57 -14.48
C ILE A 550 -2.99 -19.96 -15.11
N ILE A 551 -3.51 -20.02 -16.33
CA ILE A 551 -3.55 -21.25 -17.10
C ILE A 551 -2.14 -21.55 -17.62
N THR A 552 -1.60 -22.70 -17.24
CA THR A 552 -0.34 -23.22 -17.77
C THR A 552 -0.56 -24.31 -18.84
N ALA A 553 -1.77 -24.83 -18.97
CA ALA A 553 -2.09 -25.91 -19.88
C ALA A 553 -2.09 -25.44 -21.36
N ALA A 554 -1.50 -26.25 -22.24
CA ALA A 554 -1.69 -26.13 -23.68
C ALA A 554 -2.86 -26.99 -24.16
N PRO A 555 -3.44 -26.74 -25.34
CA PRO A 555 -4.45 -27.63 -25.92
C PRO A 555 -3.90 -29.06 -26.03
N SER A 556 -4.65 -30.06 -25.58
CA SER A 556 -4.20 -31.47 -25.64
C SER A 556 -4.04 -31.97 -27.09
N LYS A 557 -4.82 -31.42 -28.00
CA LYS A 557 -4.79 -31.79 -29.44
C LYS A 557 -4.91 -30.52 -30.29
N VAL A 558 -4.08 -30.45 -31.33
CA VAL A 558 -4.20 -29.45 -32.41
C VAL A 558 -4.16 -30.22 -33.74
N SER A 559 -5.16 -30.05 -34.57
CA SER A 559 -5.29 -30.74 -35.84
C SER A 559 -5.54 -29.75 -36.97
N THR A 560 -5.10 -30.08 -38.17
CA THR A 560 -5.26 -29.24 -39.36
C THR A 560 -5.90 -30.02 -40.50
N ASN A 561 -6.88 -29.41 -41.15
CA ASN A 561 -7.56 -29.95 -42.30
C ASN A 561 -7.61 -28.96 -43.45
N LEU A 562 -7.49 -29.44 -44.71
CA LEU A 562 -7.78 -28.64 -45.88
C LEU A 562 -9.28 -28.42 -46.00
N TYR A 563 -9.67 -27.16 -46.13
CA TYR A 563 -11.09 -26.81 -46.32
C TYR A 563 -11.53 -26.93 -47.79
N LYS A 564 -12.84 -26.88 -48.04
CA LYS A 564 -13.48 -27.23 -49.35
C LYS A 564 -12.85 -26.61 -50.60
N ASN A 565 -12.17 -25.47 -50.48
CA ASN A 565 -11.57 -24.78 -51.67
C ASN A 565 -10.08 -25.05 -51.87
N HIS A 566 -9.46 -25.87 -51.02
CA HIS A 566 -8.07 -26.35 -51.09
C HIS A 566 -6.94 -25.29 -50.99
N ASP A 567 -7.27 -24.02 -50.89
CA ASP A 567 -6.38 -22.88 -50.60
C ASP A 567 -6.46 -22.41 -49.17
N THR A 568 -7.35 -23.01 -48.39
CA THR A 568 -7.66 -22.66 -47.02
C THR A 568 -7.38 -23.83 -46.11
N LEU A 569 -6.52 -23.60 -45.07
CA LEU A 569 -6.31 -24.55 -44.00
C LEU A 569 -7.14 -24.11 -42.77
N ARG A 570 -7.85 -25.08 -42.21
CA ARG A 570 -8.53 -24.93 -40.93
C ARG A 570 -7.74 -25.66 -39.86
N VAL A 571 -7.33 -24.98 -38.84
CA VAL A 571 -6.79 -25.54 -37.62
C VAL A 571 -7.91 -25.63 -36.57
N SER A 572 -7.97 -26.71 -35.81
CA SER A 572 -8.88 -26.95 -34.71
C SER A 572 -8.15 -27.54 -33.53
N TRP A 573 -8.62 -27.29 -32.34
CA TRP A 573 -7.98 -27.72 -31.10
C TRP A 573 -8.97 -28.07 -30.02
N SER A 574 -8.49 -28.75 -28.95
CA SER A 574 -9.28 -29.04 -27.77
C SER A 574 -9.41 -27.82 -26.89
N LYS A 575 -10.56 -27.66 -26.22
CA LYS A 575 -10.80 -26.61 -25.21
C LYS A 575 -9.79 -26.74 -24.07
N VAL A 576 -9.27 -25.62 -23.60
CA VAL A 576 -8.46 -25.52 -22.37
C VAL A 576 -9.33 -24.90 -21.30
N ALA A 577 -9.42 -25.53 -20.13
CA ALA A 577 -10.18 -25.05 -19.01
C ALA A 577 -9.65 -23.68 -18.55
N GLY A 578 -10.53 -22.72 -18.29
CA GLY A 578 -10.18 -21.38 -17.86
C GLY A 578 -9.69 -20.44 -18.95
N ALA A 579 -9.46 -20.90 -20.20
CA ALA A 579 -9.03 -20.02 -21.29
C ALA A 579 -10.20 -19.16 -21.78
N ASP A 580 -9.97 -17.84 -21.85
CA ASP A 580 -10.90 -16.88 -22.46
C ASP A 580 -10.84 -16.90 -23.98
N GLY A 581 -9.75 -17.42 -24.54
CA GLY A 581 -9.60 -17.60 -25.98
C GLY A 581 -8.19 -18.07 -26.36
N TYR A 582 -7.88 -17.94 -27.67
CA TYR A 582 -6.68 -18.50 -28.25
C TYR A 582 -5.99 -17.53 -29.20
N TYR A 583 -4.68 -17.40 -29.07
CA TYR A 583 -3.80 -16.87 -30.10
C TYR A 583 -3.46 -17.98 -31.08
N VAL A 584 -3.69 -17.74 -32.35
CA VAL A 584 -3.34 -18.70 -33.42
C VAL A 584 -2.16 -18.14 -34.20
N CYS A 585 -1.11 -18.92 -34.25
CA CYS A 585 0.10 -18.61 -34.99
C CYS A 585 0.33 -19.66 -36.06
N TYR A 586 1.07 -19.31 -37.11
CA TYR A 586 1.47 -20.24 -38.14
C TYR A 586 2.89 -19.97 -38.62
N LYS A 587 3.52 -21.00 -39.15
CA LYS A 587 4.77 -20.84 -39.90
C LYS A 587 4.82 -21.72 -41.11
N LYS A 588 5.49 -21.27 -42.18
CA LYS A 588 5.89 -22.05 -43.30
C LYS A 588 7.17 -22.85 -42.92
N SER A 589 7.36 -24.03 -43.47
CA SER A 589 8.55 -24.85 -43.14
C SER A 589 9.88 -24.16 -43.38
N THR A 590 9.91 -23.16 -44.28
CA THR A 590 11.09 -22.34 -44.58
C THR A 590 11.29 -21.14 -43.63
N TRP A 591 10.36 -20.86 -42.72
CA TRP A 591 10.44 -19.73 -41.79
C TRP A 591 11.07 -20.16 -40.45
N LYS A 592 11.92 -19.31 -39.88
CA LYS A 592 12.53 -19.56 -38.57
C LYS A 592 11.51 -19.47 -37.43
N SER A 593 10.57 -18.50 -37.52
CA SER A 593 9.63 -18.17 -36.42
C SER A 593 8.16 -18.29 -36.88
N TYR A 594 7.27 -18.40 -35.89
CA TYR A 594 5.83 -18.30 -36.09
C TYR A 594 5.39 -16.85 -36.30
N GLN A 595 4.39 -16.65 -37.15
CA GLN A 595 3.69 -15.38 -37.33
C GLN A 595 2.29 -15.49 -36.74
N LYS A 596 1.83 -14.42 -36.10
CA LYS A 596 0.46 -14.33 -35.55
C LYS A 596 -0.56 -14.25 -36.68
N LEU A 597 -1.59 -15.08 -36.63
CA LEU A 597 -2.76 -15.01 -37.51
C LEU A 597 -3.87 -14.16 -36.92
N GLY A 598 -4.11 -14.28 -35.62
CA GLY A 598 -5.16 -13.58 -34.90
C GLY A 598 -5.51 -14.24 -33.58
N THR A 599 -6.57 -13.71 -32.95
CA THR A 599 -7.17 -14.27 -31.74
C THR A 599 -8.60 -14.72 -32.02
N THR A 600 -9.07 -15.72 -31.26
CA THR A 600 -10.43 -16.23 -31.36
C THR A 600 -10.88 -16.88 -30.07
N THR A 601 -12.15 -16.83 -29.76
CA THR A 601 -12.80 -17.61 -28.69
C THR A 601 -13.28 -18.98 -29.18
N ALA A 602 -13.38 -19.17 -30.51
CA ALA A 602 -13.77 -20.44 -31.12
C ALA A 602 -12.61 -21.47 -31.03
N LEU A 603 -12.95 -22.75 -31.09
CA LEU A 603 -11.99 -23.86 -31.09
C LEU A 603 -11.41 -24.18 -32.47
N SER A 604 -11.51 -23.27 -33.40
CA SER A 604 -10.93 -23.40 -34.73
C SER A 604 -10.67 -22.06 -35.38
N TYR A 605 -9.71 -22.03 -36.31
CA TYR A 605 -9.35 -20.85 -37.10
C TYR A 605 -9.04 -21.25 -38.54
N SER A 606 -9.35 -20.40 -39.52
CA SER A 606 -9.10 -20.69 -40.90
C SER A 606 -8.17 -19.66 -41.54
N LYS A 607 -7.20 -20.12 -42.32
CA LYS A 607 -6.26 -19.29 -43.08
C LYS A 607 -6.37 -19.62 -44.57
N ALA A 608 -6.87 -18.62 -45.36
CA ALA A 608 -6.93 -18.67 -46.78
C ALA A 608 -5.68 -18.09 -47.48
N LYS A 609 -5.62 -18.23 -48.81
CA LYS A 609 -4.58 -17.67 -49.68
C LYS A 609 -3.17 -18.13 -49.32
N LEU A 610 -3.03 -19.42 -48.98
CA LEU A 610 -1.73 -20.03 -48.68
C LEU A 610 -1.01 -20.38 -50.01
N THR A 611 0.34 -20.37 -49.93
CA THR A 611 1.16 -20.70 -51.11
C THR A 611 1.04 -22.20 -51.46
N ASP A 612 0.75 -22.50 -52.70
CA ASP A 612 0.66 -23.88 -53.18
C ASP A 612 1.96 -24.67 -53.02
N GLY A 613 1.85 -25.94 -52.67
CA GLY A 613 2.97 -26.83 -52.48
C GLY A 613 3.82 -26.59 -51.28
N ALA A 614 3.46 -25.60 -50.44
CA ALA A 614 4.18 -25.29 -49.21
C ALA A 614 3.68 -26.12 -48.02
N GLN A 615 4.57 -26.29 -47.05
CA GLN A 615 4.26 -26.89 -45.75
C GLN A 615 3.98 -25.80 -44.74
N TYR A 616 2.95 -25.99 -43.96
CA TYR A 616 2.56 -25.10 -42.87
C TYR A 616 2.40 -25.86 -41.58
N LYS A 617 2.77 -25.20 -40.49
CA LYS A 617 2.55 -25.66 -39.12
C LYS A 617 1.84 -24.56 -38.33
N PHE A 618 0.87 -24.93 -37.51
CA PHE A 618 0.14 -24.00 -36.66
C PHE A 618 0.51 -24.22 -35.22
N ALA A 619 0.54 -23.15 -34.43
CA ALA A 619 0.65 -23.21 -32.98
C ALA A 619 -0.51 -22.45 -32.36
N VAL A 620 -1.07 -22.99 -31.30
CA VAL A 620 -2.20 -22.42 -30.58
C VAL A 620 -1.80 -22.20 -29.14
N TYR A 621 -1.92 -20.96 -28.69
CA TYR A 621 -1.63 -20.52 -27.34
C TYR A 621 -2.93 -20.08 -26.68
N PRO A 622 -3.35 -20.67 -25.56
CA PRO A 622 -4.46 -20.11 -24.78
C PRO A 622 -4.10 -18.72 -24.27
N TYR A 623 -5.12 -17.87 -24.06
CA TYR A 623 -4.94 -16.61 -23.32
C TYR A 623 -6.03 -16.44 -22.27
N MET A 624 -5.71 -15.65 -21.23
CA MET A 624 -6.63 -15.12 -20.25
C MET A 624 -6.72 -13.61 -20.40
N ASN A 625 -7.88 -13.04 -20.09
CA ASN A 625 -8.02 -11.59 -19.96
C ASN A 625 -7.66 -11.19 -18.53
N ILE A 626 -6.67 -10.30 -18.41
CA ILE A 626 -6.30 -9.65 -17.17
C ILE A 626 -6.76 -8.21 -17.31
N GLY A 627 -7.91 -7.86 -16.71
CA GLY A 627 -8.58 -6.61 -17.01
C GLY A 627 -8.87 -6.50 -18.51
N ASP A 628 -8.33 -5.49 -19.18
CA ASP A 628 -8.45 -5.23 -20.61
C ASP A 628 -7.35 -5.86 -21.48
N GLN A 629 -6.32 -6.43 -20.87
CA GLN A 629 -5.19 -7.04 -21.57
C GLN A 629 -5.34 -8.55 -21.73
N LYS A 630 -4.86 -9.06 -22.87
CA LYS A 630 -4.82 -10.50 -23.15
C LYS A 630 -3.45 -11.07 -22.79
N TYR A 631 -3.39 -11.81 -21.70
CA TYR A 631 -2.18 -12.55 -21.31
C TYR A 631 -2.10 -13.88 -22.03
N MET A 632 -1.12 -14.03 -22.92
CA MET A 632 -0.85 -15.27 -23.64
C MET A 632 -0.03 -16.21 -22.78
N THR A 633 -0.50 -17.44 -22.59
CA THR A 633 0.24 -18.45 -21.82
C THR A 633 1.57 -18.83 -22.52
N LYS A 634 2.60 -19.17 -21.72
CA LYS A 634 3.91 -19.58 -22.27
C LYS A 634 3.83 -20.93 -23.03
N ASN A 635 2.85 -21.76 -22.71
CA ASN A 635 2.69 -23.09 -23.28
C ASN A 635 1.76 -23.12 -24.49
N SER A 636 2.19 -23.78 -25.54
CA SER A 636 1.42 -23.96 -26.77
C SER A 636 1.46 -25.39 -27.24
N LYS A 637 0.47 -25.76 -28.03
CA LYS A 637 0.50 -27.00 -28.81
C LYS A 637 0.53 -26.66 -30.28
N SER A 638 1.35 -27.35 -31.03
CA SER A 638 1.41 -27.20 -32.48
C SER A 638 0.87 -28.43 -33.21
N SER A 639 0.33 -28.18 -34.40
CA SER A 639 -0.06 -29.24 -35.34
C SER A 639 1.15 -29.90 -35.94
N ASP A 640 0.92 -31.04 -36.60
CA ASP A 640 1.86 -31.55 -37.60
C ASP A 640 1.92 -30.61 -38.82
N TYR A 641 2.95 -30.76 -39.62
CA TYR A 641 3.02 -30.06 -40.89
C TYR A 641 1.96 -30.54 -41.85
N VAL A 642 1.26 -29.63 -42.46
CA VAL A 642 0.25 -29.90 -43.50
C VAL A 642 0.65 -29.24 -44.80
N TYR A 643 0.37 -29.92 -45.90
CA TYR A 643 0.69 -29.46 -47.25
C TYR A 643 -0.54 -28.85 -47.92
N THR A 644 -0.34 -27.74 -48.63
CA THR A 644 -1.30 -27.22 -49.58
C THR A 644 -1.04 -27.85 -50.94
N LEU A 645 -2.06 -28.43 -51.55
CA LEU A 645 -1.97 -29.00 -52.90
C LEU A 645 -3.06 -28.40 -53.76
N LYS A 646 -2.68 -27.66 -54.77
CA LYS A 646 -3.60 -26.94 -55.67
C LYS A 646 -4.45 -27.91 -56.50
N LYS A 647 -5.61 -27.45 -56.89
CA LYS A 647 -6.43 -28.11 -57.85
C LYS A 647 -5.80 -28.02 -59.23
N LEU A 648 -5.64 -29.16 -59.89
CA LEU A 648 -5.15 -29.24 -61.25
C LEU A 648 -6.18 -28.60 -62.24
N ASN A 649 -5.67 -28.00 -63.30
CA ASN A 649 -6.50 -27.58 -64.41
C ASN A 649 -7.19 -28.76 -65.04
N LYS A 650 -8.20 -28.52 -65.91
CA LYS A 650 -8.90 -29.55 -66.66
C LYS A 650 -7.87 -30.36 -67.49
N PRO A 651 -7.87 -31.68 -67.36
CA PRO A 651 -6.85 -32.47 -68.05
C PRO A 651 -7.05 -32.45 -69.59
N GLY A 652 -5.95 -32.53 -70.31
CA GLY A 652 -5.96 -32.84 -71.70
C GLY A 652 -6.26 -34.34 -71.91
N VAL A 653 -7.13 -34.67 -72.85
CA VAL A 653 -7.40 -36.10 -73.18
C VAL A 653 -7.44 -36.20 -74.71
N LYS A 654 -6.51 -37.04 -75.27
CA LYS A 654 -6.36 -37.27 -76.70
C LYS A 654 -6.23 -38.78 -76.99
N LYS A 655 -6.55 -39.20 -78.23
CA LYS A 655 -6.29 -40.58 -78.71
C LYS A 655 -4.78 -40.85 -78.65
N SER A 656 -4.37 -42.01 -78.15
CA SER A 656 -2.99 -42.40 -78.11
C SER A 656 -2.74 -43.67 -78.98
N SER A 657 -3.72 -44.59 -79.07
CA SER A 657 -3.74 -45.75 -79.96
C SER A 657 -5.20 -46.31 -79.97
N ARG A 658 -5.40 -47.42 -80.71
CA ARG A 658 -6.68 -48.12 -80.88
C ARG A 658 -7.44 -48.40 -79.58
N SER A 659 -6.72 -48.63 -78.46
CA SER A 659 -7.30 -48.99 -77.13
C SER A 659 -6.87 -48.07 -76.01
N PHE A 660 -6.20 -46.95 -76.27
CA PHE A 660 -5.63 -46.12 -75.28
C PHE A 660 -5.92 -44.61 -75.58
N VAL A 661 -6.26 -43.86 -74.49
CA VAL A 661 -6.22 -42.44 -74.50
C VAL A 661 -5.01 -41.95 -73.69
N ARG A 662 -4.40 -40.82 -74.08
CA ARG A 662 -3.38 -40.11 -73.32
C ARG A 662 -4.09 -39.03 -72.50
N VAL A 663 -3.96 -39.10 -71.20
CA VAL A 663 -4.41 -38.07 -70.24
C VAL A 663 -3.20 -37.25 -69.82
N SER A 664 -3.24 -35.96 -70.01
CA SER A 664 -2.15 -35.03 -69.68
C SER A 664 -2.63 -33.97 -68.69
N TRP A 665 -1.73 -33.38 -67.92
CA TRP A 665 -1.99 -32.38 -66.90
C TRP A 665 -0.81 -31.46 -66.71
N ASN A 666 -1.05 -30.28 -66.06
CA ASN A 666 0.01 -29.36 -65.68
C ASN A 666 0.71 -29.86 -64.37
N ASN A 667 1.99 -29.61 -64.27
CA ASN A 667 2.74 -29.92 -63.08
C ASN A 667 2.31 -29.02 -61.92
N ILE A 668 2.37 -29.53 -60.67
CA ILE A 668 2.16 -28.76 -59.44
C ILE A 668 3.44 -28.90 -58.62
N PRO A 669 4.01 -27.80 -58.12
CA PRO A 669 5.18 -27.85 -57.26
C PRO A 669 4.92 -28.66 -55.99
N GLY A 670 5.86 -29.46 -55.57
CA GLY A 670 5.86 -30.13 -54.26
C GLY A 670 5.09 -31.45 -54.17
N GLU A 671 4.48 -31.95 -55.26
CA GLU A 671 3.78 -33.23 -55.28
C GLU A 671 4.77 -34.44 -55.30
N SER A 672 4.27 -35.61 -54.94
CA SER A 672 4.97 -36.89 -55.08
C SER A 672 4.46 -37.68 -56.27
N GLY A 673 3.35 -37.30 -56.83
CA GLY A 673 2.76 -37.94 -57.99
C GLY A 673 1.31 -37.57 -58.24
N TYR A 674 0.70 -38.28 -59.21
CA TYR A 674 -0.65 -38.01 -59.65
C TYR A 674 -1.52 -39.27 -59.67
N GLN A 675 -2.81 -39.04 -59.43
CA GLN A 675 -3.84 -40.07 -59.47
C GLN A 675 -4.86 -39.71 -60.53
N ILE A 676 -5.12 -40.66 -61.42
CA ILE A 676 -6.04 -40.51 -62.52
C ILE A 676 -7.28 -41.34 -62.24
N ALA A 677 -8.46 -40.75 -62.39
CA ALA A 677 -9.73 -41.43 -62.25
C ALA A 677 -10.59 -41.27 -63.51
N ARG A 678 -11.44 -42.28 -63.76
CA ARG A 678 -12.33 -42.33 -64.90
C ARG A 678 -13.76 -42.69 -64.46
N SER A 679 -14.74 -42.11 -65.13
CA SER A 679 -16.17 -42.41 -64.95
C SER A 679 -16.92 -42.35 -66.27
N LYS A 680 -18.07 -43.05 -66.38
CA LYS A 680 -19.05 -42.83 -67.43
C LYS A 680 -19.91 -41.60 -67.18
N SER A 681 -20.00 -41.16 -65.96
CA SER A 681 -20.72 -39.94 -65.53
C SER A 681 -19.80 -38.73 -65.46
N SER A 682 -20.30 -37.55 -65.76
CA SER A 682 -19.53 -36.30 -65.63
C SER A 682 -19.28 -35.89 -64.18
N THR A 683 -20.12 -36.32 -63.23
CA THR A 683 -20.12 -35.84 -61.86
C THR A 683 -19.81 -36.89 -60.80
N LYS A 684 -20.24 -38.13 -61.02
CA LYS A 684 -20.17 -39.22 -59.99
C LYS A 684 -19.51 -40.50 -60.49
N ASN A 685 -19.31 -41.43 -59.55
CA ASN A 685 -18.78 -42.81 -59.82
C ASN A 685 -17.40 -42.85 -60.48
N PHE A 686 -16.50 -41.94 -60.15
CA PHE A 686 -15.14 -41.94 -60.63
C PHE A 686 -14.33 -43.03 -59.94
N LYS A 687 -13.81 -44.02 -60.71
CA LYS A 687 -12.90 -45.04 -60.23
C LYS A 687 -11.46 -44.69 -60.60
N ILE A 688 -10.54 -44.90 -59.67
CA ILE A 688 -9.10 -44.69 -59.90
C ILE A 688 -8.62 -45.73 -60.92
N VAL A 689 -7.99 -45.28 -61.97
CA VAL A 689 -7.54 -46.13 -63.06
C VAL A 689 -5.99 -46.19 -63.15
N LYS A 690 -5.29 -45.17 -62.58
CA LYS A 690 -3.83 -45.20 -62.56
C LYS A 690 -3.27 -44.23 -61.53
N ARG A 691 -2.10 -44.54 -60.99
CA ARG A 691 -1.21 -43.67 -60.21
C ARG A 691 0.14 -43.59 -60.90
N VAL A 692 0.73 -42.39 -60.90
CA VAL A 692 2.06 -42.14 -61.54
C VAL A 692 2.87 -41.24 -60.62
N SER A 693 4.22 -41.33 -60.72
CA SER A 693 5.14 -40.48 -59.97
C SER A 693 5.13 -39.02 -60.50
N LYS A 694 5.77 -38.11 -59.77
CA LYS A 694 5.91 -36.69 -60.08
C LYS A 694 6.49 -36.38 -61.46
N ASN A 695 7.32 -37.31 -61.97
CA ASN A 695 8.02 -37.11 -63.25
C ASN A 695 7.11 -37.22 -64.46
N TYR A 696 5.88 -37.71 -64.32
CA TYR A 696 4.94 -37.87 -65.40
C TYR A 696 3.98 -36.69 -65.52
N LYS A 697 3.95 -36.07 -66.69
CA LYS A 697 2.96 -35.02 -67.07
C LYS A 697 1.80 -35.55 -67.92
N SER A 698 1.87 -36.82 -68.31
CA SER A 698 0.82 -37.53 -69.01
C SER A 698 0.96 -39.05 -68.83
N THR A 699 -0.12 -39.76 -69.04
CA THR A 699 -0.08 -41.25 -69.06
C THR A 699 -1.12 -41.84 -70.01
N LYS A 700 -0.83 -43.04 -70.50
CA LYS A 700 -1.80 -43.80 -71.32
C LYS A 700 -2.74 -44.58 -70.42
N ILE A 701 -4.06 -44.48 -70.70
CA ILE A 701 -5.14 -45.22 -69.99
C ILE A 701 -5.85 -46.13 -70.98
N LYS A 702 -5.91 -47.42 -70.70
CA LYS A 702 -6.70 -48.35 -71.47
C LYS A 702 -8.16 -47.98 -71.39
N THR A 703 -8.84 -47.72 -72.53
CA THR A 703 -10.16 -47.17 -72.62
C THR A 703 -10.99 -47.99 -73.61
N PRO A 704 -12.17 -48.51 -73.19
CA PRO A 704 -13.07 -49.17 -74.10
C PRO A 704 -13.51 -48.25 -75.26
N ARG A 705 -13.53 -48.79 -76.48
CA ARG A 705 -13.95 -48.08 -77.70
C ARG A 705 -15.45 -47.78 -77.68
N TYR A 706 -15.83 -46.78 -78.42
CA TYR A 706 -17.24 -46.34 -78.67
C TYR A 706 -18.03 -45.86 -77.43
N LYS A 707 -17.42 -45.79 -76.24
CA LYS A 707 -18.05 -45.28 -75.03
C LYS A 707 -17.42 -43.96 -74.63
N LYS A 708 -18.26 -43.01 -74.19
CA LYS A 708 -17.83 -41.72 -73.66
C LYS A 708 -17.42 -41.88 -72.22
N TYR A 709 -16.21 -41.43 -71.86
CA TYR A 709 -15.68 -41.44 -70.51
C TYR A 709 -15.18 -40.05 -70.12
N TYR A 710 -15.28 -39.76 -68.80
CA TYR A 710 -14.78 -38.55 -68.21
C TYR A 710 -13.55 -38.88 -67.37
N TYR A 711 -12.50 -38.06 -67.48
CA TYR A 711 -11.22 -38.24 -66.79
C TYR A 711 -10.99 -37.05 -65.87
N LYS A 712 -10.54 -37.35 -64.65
CA LYS A 712 -10.12 -36.36 -63.62
C LYS A 712 -8.71 -36.77 -63.17
N VAL A 713 -7.92 -35.75 -62.80
CA VAL A 713 -6.58 -35.92 -62.25
C VAL A 713 -6.48 -35.14 -60.96
N ARG A 714 -5.79 -35.72 -59.98
CA ARG A 714 -5.39 -34.99 -58.77
C ARG A 714 -3.94 -35.29 -58.43
N ALA A 715 -3.27 -34.35 -57.80
CA ALA A 715 -1.94 -34.56 -57.24
C ALA A 715 -2.02 -35.28 -55.90
N TYR A 716 -0.96 -35.94 -55.48
CA TYR A 716 -0.77 -36.38 -54.11
C TYR A 716 0.65 -36.09 -53.63
N LYS A 717 0.80 -35.91 -52.31
CA LYS A 717 2.06 -35.83 -51.60
C LYS A 717 2.16 -37.06 -50.69
N THR A 718 3.31 -37.75 -50.65
CA THR A 718 3.57 -38.81 -49.68
C THR A 718 4.38 -38.19 -48.52
N VAL A 719 3.86 -38.32 -47.30
CA VAL A 719 4.49 -37.82 -46.06
C VAL A 719 4.43 -38.99 -45.07
N ASN A 720 5.58 -39.38 -44.54
CA ASN A 720 5.69 -40.48 -43.58
C ASN A 720 4.90 -41.74 -44.03
N GLY A 721 5.05 -42.13 -45.27
CA GLY A 721 4.37 -43.28 -45.85
C GLY A 721 2.88 -43.11 -46.22
N LYS A 722 2.24 -42.06 -45.72
CA LYS A 722 0.82 -41.73 -46.01
C LYS A 722 0.67 -40.76 -47.19
N ARG A 723 -0.32 -41.01 -48.06
CA ARG A 723 -0.62 -40.13 -49.18
C ARG A 723 -1.68 -39.10 -48.82
N ILE A 724 -1.35 -37.81 -48.94
CA ILE A 724 -2.26 -36.66 -48.84
C ILE A 724 -2.62 -36.28 -50.25
N TYR A 725 -3.92 -36.21 -50.55
CA TYR A 725 -4.42 -35.95 -51.90
C TYR A 725 -4.93 -34.52 -52.02
N GLY A 726 -4.56 -33.88 -53.13
CA GLY A 726 -5.20 -32.64 -53.59
C GLY A 726 -6.58 -32.86 -54.17
N PRO A 727 -7.29 -31.79 -54.54
CA PRO A 727 -8.60 -31.89 -55.15
C PRO A 727 -8.52 -32.48 -56.52
N TRP A 728 -9.63 -33.10 -56.91
CA TRP A 728 -9.79 -33.54 -58.29
C TRP A 728 -9.94 -32.36 -59.24
N SER A 729 -9.27 -32.38 -60.40
CA SER A 729 -9.53 -31.49 -61.50
C SER A 729 -11.00 -31.56 -61.98
N SER A 730 -11.46 -30.57 -62.71
CA SER A 730 -12.70 -30.72 -63.49
C SER A 730 -12.57 -31.85 -64.48
N GLY A 731 -13.67 -32.54 -64.75
CA GLY A 731 -13.68 -33.68 -65.67
C GLY A 731 -13.56 -33.27 -67.16
N LYS A 732 -12.73 -33.96 -67.93
CA LYS A 732 -12.70 -33.82 -69.37
C LYS A 732 -13.23 -35.12 -70.01
N SER A 733 -14.27 -35.01 -70.83
CA SER A 733 -14.79 -36.16 -71.54
C SER A 733 -13.99 -36.47 -72.79
N TYR A 734 -13.94 -37.75 -73.12
CA TYR A 734 -13.41 -38.24 -74.38
C TYR A 734 -14.13 -39.53 -74.79
N ARG A 735 -14.38 -39.71 -76.09
CA ARG A 735 -14.90 -40.92 -76.70
C ARG A 735 -13.82 -41.45 -77.61
N LEU A 736 -13.32 -42.68 -77.32
CA LEU A 736 -12.34 -43.35 -78.16
C LEU A 736 -13.09 -44.02 -79.30
N ILE A 737 -12.82 -43.59 -80.51
CA ILE A 737 -13.38 -44.10 -81.74
C ILE A 737 -12.34 -44.97 -82.40
#